data_12d2f8f862d9716edca683694ee436ca
#
_entry.id   12d2f8f862d9716edca683694ee436ca
#
_cell.length_a   1.000
_cell.length_b   1.000
_cell.length_c   1.000
_cell.angle_alpha   90.00
_cell.angle_beta   90.00
_cell.angle_gamma   90.00
#
_symmetry.space_group_name_H-M   'P 1'
#
loop_
_entity.id
_entity.type
_entity.pdbx_description
1 polymer ?
#
loop_
_entity_poly.entity_id
_entity_poly.type
_entity_poly.pdbx_seq_one_letter_code
_entity_poly.pdbx_strand_id
1 'polypeptide(L)'
;PNTPFERKKRIIFQSLYGVEVKQWAVWITQLRLWITLLIEAEDDLKNSEEPLLPSFDFKIRQGDSLIQMLGNYLFPVSGEGLIAPEIQKNISALIKLKTDYYYNKSLNKLQEIEYKQRELYIQILEKKIRELQSSLNRLKGESIKEIQSNIFNSDYQAELDLITRKQKHEEEKLKYQIDTLNYEINQIKNNNLPFVWKIDFPEIFIGKGGFDIIIGNPPYVPQEEIEDPLGKIDRNKYKALLKTMAAQDFPQDLNELSINGKSDLYTFFYIRGLRLLNPNGILTYISSNSWLDVEFGAWLQKFLLENCPVYFIIDNLSKRVFRSADINTIIAVIGAKQKMVASDDLIRFAAFKLPFESSLYTENFLTIEETQNRIDYDDLRVNPVPRIKLLEEGLNNSTENKYQGSKWGSIYIKAPDIYFTIMEKAKDKLIKLGDIAKITRGYTTGANEFFYARIGDPIIKMTGIENWKLAIRTPSEINGIKIKENWLNYMILQIENIDMVKSNLYLNNYIKEGEKRNYHKRPTIKCRTPWFVLPSQDISDFVQGQIINERFIFCLNQKYLADCVLNLVFLNAAYESLNLEILSALNCTLTAFFTELNGRTALGEGALKNQVFEVAKLPIINPLLLKGNNTIHKLIETLSNREIFSIFKELQANPSQEFFTNINPLPDRKALDDVIFSVLGLSDSEIKAVYAGLLELTSNRLKKARSLT
;
A
#
# COMPACT_ATOMS: atom_id res chain seq x y z
N PRO A 1 24.27 36.81 11.84
CA PRO A 1 25.14 35.66 11.66
C PRO A 1 25.82 35.78 10.33
N ASN A 2 27.13 36.15 10.35
CA ASN A 2 27.85 36.47 9.10
C ASN A 2 28.66 35.25 8.57
N THR A 3 28.88 34.22 9.43
CA THR A 3 29.66 33.06 9.02
C THR A 3 28.77 31.88 8.61
N PRO A 4 29.25 30.95 7.75
CA PRO A 4 28.56 29.71 7.42
C PRO A 4 28.19 28.89 8.67
N PHE A 5 29.09 28.82 9.66
CA PHE A 5 28.86 28.15 10.93
C PHE A 5 27.67 28.73 11.69
N GLU A 6 27.60 30.07 11.87
CA GLU A 6 26.49 30.69 12.59
C GLU A 6 25.17 30.53 11.87
N ARG A 7 25.17 30.56 10.54
CA ARG A 7 23.93 30.32 9.73
C ARG A 7 23.44 28.88 9.90
N LYS A 8 24.31 27.88 9.74
CA LYS A 8 23.96 26.47 9.94
C LYS A 8 23.51 26.18 11.35
N LYS A 9 24.25 26.70 12.35
CA LYS A 9 23.87 26.61 13.76
C LYS A 9 22.46 27.13 14.03
N ARG A 10 22.16 28.32 13.50
CA ARG A 10 20.82 28.90 13.63
C ARG A 10 19.74 28.01 13.01
N ILE A 11 19.95 27.53 11.79
CA ILE A 11 18.97 26.64 11.10
C ILE A 11 18.75 25.37 11.94
N ILE A 12 19.81 24.71 12.37
CA ILE A 12 19.71 23.45 13.11
C ILE A 12 18.97 23.65 14.43
N PHE A 13 19.34 24.63 15.23
CA PHE A 13 18.72 24.84 16.54
C PHE A 13 17.36 25.53 16.52
N GLN A 14 17.03 26.30 15.49
CA GLN A 14 15.73 26.97 15.40
C GLN A 14 14.69 26.17 14.63
N SER A 15 15.11 25.38 13.63
CA SER A 15 14.21 24.84 12.64
C SER A 15 14.12 23.31 12.60
N LEU A 16 15.15 22.57 13.08
CA LEU A 16 15.18 21.12 12.96
C LEU A 16 14.66 20.41 14.21
N TYR A 17 13.76 19.47 14.01
CA TYR A 17 13.21 18.57 15.01
C TYR A 17 13.13 17.17 14.41
N GLY A 18 13.35 16.14 15.21
CA GLY A 18 13.30 14.75 14.75
C GLY A 18 12.83 13.80 15.84
N VAL A 19 12.13 12.76 15.41
CA VAL A 19 11.71 11.65 16.25
C VAL A 19 12.10 10.35 15.59
N GLU A 20 12.75 9.49 16.33
CA GLU A 20 13.22 8.19 15.87
C GLU A 20 13.00 7.14 16.96
N VAL A 21 12.52 5.98 16.59
CA VAL A 21 12.18 4.91 17.53
C VAL A 21 13.42 4.22 18.10
N LYS A 22 14.50 4.13 17.31
CA LYS A 22 15.73 3.47 17.70
C LYS A 22 16.72 4.46 18.33
N GLN A 23 17.10 4.24 19.58
CA GLN A 23 18.02 5.11 20.31
C GLN A 23 19.37 5.31 19.59
N TRP A 24 19.92 4.25 19.00
CA TRP A 24 21.19 4.36 18.26
C TRP A 24 21.07 5.27 17.01
N ALA A 25 19.90 5.31 16.36
CA ALA A 25 19.68 6.19 15.22
C ALA A 25 19.50 7.66 15.65
N VAL A 26 18.93 7.91 16.84
CA VAL A 26 18.94 9.23 17.50
C VAL A 26 20.38 9.70 17.67
N TRP A 27 21.26 8.89 18.25
CA TRP A 27 22.67 9.24 18.46
C TRP A 27 23.43 9.50 17.16
N ILE A 28 23.22 8.67 16.14
CA ILE A 28 23.82 8.89 14.81
C ILE A 28 23.34 10.20 14.19
N THR A 29 22.05 10.52 14.33
CA THR A 29 21.48 11.78 13.81
C THR A 29 22.12 12.98 14.53
N GLN A 30 22.20 12.95 15.85
CA GLN A 30 22.85 13.99 16.64
C GLN A 30 24.33 14.14 16.25
N LEU A 31 25.07 13.05 16.13
CA LEU A 31 26.47 13.05 15.69
C LEU A 31 26.64 13.66 14.30
N ARG A 32 25.78 13.31 13.34
CA ARG A 32 25.81 13.91 11.98
C ARG A 32 25.57 15.41 11.99
N LEU A 33 24.63 15.89 12.81
CA LEU A 33 24.38 17.30 12.98
C LEU A 33 25.59 18.02 13.59
N TRP A 34 26.25 17.41 14.58
CA TRP A 34 27.47 17.94 15.15
C TRP A 34 28.61 18.02 14.14
N ILE A 35 28.86 16.96 13.38
CA ILE A 35 29.89 16.93 12.33
C ILE A 35 29.62 18.01 11.28
N THR A 36 28.35 18.17 10.88
CA THR A 36 27.94 19.20 9.91
C THR A 36 28.26 20.63 10.38
N LEU A 37 28.17 20.88 11.69
CA LEU A 37 28.55 22.16 12.27
C LEU A 37 30.06 22.27 12.47
N LEU A 38 30.71 21.21 12.91
CA LEU A 38 32.15 21.21 13.19
C LEU A 38 32.99 21.49 11.93
N ILE A 39 32.55 20.99 10.76
CA ILE A 39 33.23 21.23 9.48
C ILE A 39 33.29 22.72 9.14
N GLU A 40 32.29 23.51 9.54
CA GLU A 40 32.21 24.95 9.28
C GLU A 40 32.78 25.80 10.41
N ALA A 41 33.23 25.19 11.52
CA ALA A 41 33.79 25.93 12.64
C ALA A 41 35.20 26.40 12.32
N GLU A 42 35.49 27.66 12.62
CA GLU A 42 36.84 28.23 12.57
C GLU A 42 37.75 27.62 13.64
N ASP A 43 39.07 27.62 13.45
CA ASP A 43 40.03 26.94 14.33
C ASP A 43 40.03 27.51 15.74
N ASP A 44 39.79 28.79 15.93
CA ASP A 44 39.67 29.43 17.24
C ASP A 44 38.45 28.90 18.01
N LEU A 45 37.37 28.61 17.33
CA LEU A 45 36.17 27.99 17.92
C LEU A 45 36.40 26.52 18.26
N LYS A 46 37.19 25.78 17.46
CA LYS A 46 37.51 24.37 17.72
C LYS A 46 38.38 24.18 18.93
N ASN A 47 39.20 25.16 19.25
CA ASN A 47 40.12 25.15 20.40
C ASN A 47 39.54 25.82 21.65
N SER A 48 38.27 26.23 21.63
CA SER A 48 37.60 26.83 22.80
C SER A 48 37.35 25.78 23.90
N GLU A 49 37.56 26.16 25.15
CA GLU A 49 37.21 25.34 26.31
C GLU A 49 35.70 25.26 26.56
N GLU A 50 34.93 26.17 25.95
CA GLU A 50 33.45 26.12 26.01
C GLU A 50 32.87 25.08 25.02
N PRO A 51 31.80 24.35 25.43
CA PRO A 51 31.10 23.47 24.50
C PRO A 51 30.64 24.24 23.25
N LEU A 52 31.15 23.89 22.08
CA LEU A 52 30.80 24.49 20.80
C LEU A 52 29.32 24.45 20.52
N LEU A 53 28.64 23.48 21.07
CA LEU A 53 27.27 23.15 20.68
C LEU A 53 26.43 22.72 21.91
N PRO A 54 25.21 23.22 22.02
CA PRO A 54 24.27 22.71 23.02
C PRO A 54 23.84 21.26 22.68
N SER A 55 23.33 20.53 23.65
CA SER A 55 22.78 19.19 23.45
C SER A 55 21.57 19.22 22.51
N PHE A 56 21.44 18.19 21.67
CA PHE A 56 20.28 17.98 20.82
C PHE A 56 19.13 17.21 21.51
N ASP A 57 19.20 16.91 22.78
CA ASP A 57 18.28 16.03 23.50
C ASP A 57 16.82 16.49 23.45
N PHE A 58 16.58 17.78 23.30
CA PHE A 58 15.23 18.32 23.15
C PHE A 58 14.79 18.58 21.70
N LYS A 59 15.66 18.28 20.73
CA LYS A 59 15.41 18.47 19.30
C LYS A 59 15.25 17.15 18.56
N ILE A 60 16.09 16.17 18.91
CA ILE A 60 16.06 14.82 18.32
C ILE A 60 15.70 13.85 19.44
N ARG A 61 14.48 13.35 19.41
CA ARG A 61 13.90 12.55 20.50
C ARG A 61 13.77 11.09 20.10
N GLN A 62 13.93 10.21 21.08
CA GLN A 62 13.51 8.82 20.93
C GLN A 62 12.01 8.71 21.22
N GLY A 63 11.26 8.06 20.31
CA GLY A 63 9.84 7.81 20.49
C GLY A 63 9.18 7.16 19.29
N ASP A 64 7.97 6.64 19.50
CA ASP A 64 7.11 6.23 18.40
C ASP A 64 6.41 7.47 17.82
N SER A 65 6.67 7.76 16.55
CA SER A 65 6.10 8.91 15.85
C SER A 65 4.59 8.79 15.65
N LEU A 66 4.04 7.56 15.64
CA LEU A 66 2.63 7.27 15.40
C LEU A 66 1.84 7.13 16.70
N ILE A 67 2.31 6.28 17.61
CA ILE A 67 1.57 5.89 18.80
C ILE A 67 2.21 6.51 20.04
N GLN A 68 1.57 7.54 20.58
CA GLN A 68 2.00 8.22 21.79
C GLN A 68 1.16 7.75 22.99
N MET A 69 1.70 6.79 23.74
CA MET A 69 1.04 6.20 24.89
C MET A 69 1.49 6.88 26.20
N LEU A 70 0.54 7.17 27.06
CA LEU A 70 0.76 7.48 28.46
C LEU A 70 0.08 6.41 29.30
N GLY A 71 0.84 5.44 29.75
CA GLY A 71 0.28 4.19 30.29
C GLY A 71 -0.55 3.45 29.24
N ASN A 72 -1.81 3.18 29.56
CA ASN A 72 -2.74 2.55 28.60
C ASN A 72 -3.56 3.56 27.80
N TYR A 73 -3.29 4.85 27.93
CA TYR A 73 -4.03 5.91 27.26
C TYR A 73 -3.31 6.37 25.98
N LEU A 74 -4.00 6.28 24.84
CA LEU A 74 -3.52 6.86 23.59
C LEU A 74 -3.74 8.38 23.63
N PHE A 75 -2.64 9.13 23.72
CA PHE A 75 -2.69 10.59 23.86
C PHE A 75 -2.95 11.24 22.48
N PRO A 76 -4.01 12.06 22.30
CA PRO A 76 -4.27 12.72 21.04
C PRO A 76 -3.29 13.88 20.80
N VAL A 77 -2.88 14.08 19.54
CA VAL A 77 -2.02 15.22 19.17
C VAL A 77 -2.73 16.57 19.42
N SER A 78 -4.04 16.62 19.24
CA SER A 78 -4.83 17.84 19.55
C SER A 78 -4.65 18.31 20.98
N GLY A 79 -4.43 17.37 21.93
CA GLY A 79 -4.35 17.65 23.35
C GLY A 79 -5.63 18.26 23.93
N GLU A 80 -6.75 18.18 23.19
CA GLU A 80 -8.05 18.70 23.63
C GLU A 80 -8.49 18.05 24.93
N GLY A 81 -8.94 18.90 25.86
CA GLY A 81 -9.43 18.47 27.17
C GLY A 81 -8.34 18.18 28.22
N LEU A 82 -7.10 17.90 27.85
CA LEU A 82 -6.03 17.52 28.79
C LEU A 82 -5.13 18.68 29.21
N ILE A 83 -5.04 19.74 28.41
CA ILE A 83 -4.23 20.92 28.72
C ILE A 83 -5.14 21.99 29.35
N ALA A 84 -5.22 21.97 30.68
CA ALA A 84 -5.91 23.01 31.45
C ALA A 84 -5.14 24.34 31.40
N PRO A 85 -5.79 25.50 31.69
CA PRO A 85 -5.11 26.79 31.73
C PRO A 85 -3.88 26.83 32.64
N GLU A 86 -3.91 26.11 33.76
CA GLU A 86 -2.77 25.99 34.67
C GLU A 86 -1.59 25.27 34.03
N ILE A 87 -1.85 24.20 33.27
CA ILE A 87 -0.85 23.46 32.52
C ILE A 87 -0.26 24.32 31.39
N GLN A 88 -1.08 25.18 30.74
CA GLN A 88 -0.59 26.12 29.71
C GLN A 88 0.46 27.09 30.25
N LYS A 89 0.31 27.56 31.49
CA LYS A 89 1.31 28.43 32.12
C LYS A 89 2.66 27.73 32.29
N ASN A 90 2.64 26.45 32.70
CA ASN A 90 3.85 25.65 32.88
C ASN A 90 4.50 25.34 31.52
N ILE A 91 3.71 25.10 30.49
CA ILE A 91 4.20 24.92 29.12
C ILE A 91 4.87 26.21 28.61
N SER A 92 4.29 27.37 28.83
CA SER A 92 4.88 28.66 28.43
C SER A 92 6.22 28.91 29.13
N ALA A 93 6.31 28.55 30.41
CA ALA A 93 7.59 28.60 31.17
C ALA A 93 8.63 27.62 30.58
N LEU A 94 8.23 26.42 30.21
CA LEU A 94 9.11 25.42 29.59
C LEU A 94 9.61 25.90 28.22
N ILE A 95 8.74 26.48 27.39
CA ILE A 95 9.11 27.06 26.08
C ILE A 95 10.20 28.15 26.29
N LYS A 96 9.99 29.05 27.23
CA LYS A 96 10.95 30.12 27.54
C LYS A 96 12.30 29.53 27.95
N LEU A 97 12.32 28.54 28.81
CA LEU A 97 13.56 27.88 29.26
C LEU A 97 14.30 27.17 28.11
N LYS A 98 13.57 26.45 27.25
CA LYS A 98 14.17 25.81 26.08
C LYS A 98 14.74 26.85 25.12
N THR A 99 14.00 27.94 24.86
CA THR A 99 14.48 29.04 24.02
C THR A 99 15.76 29.64 24.58
N ASP A 100 15.77 29.99 25.87
CA ASP A 100 16.94 30.54 26.54
C ASP A 100 18.13 29.58 26.50
N TYR A 101 17.90 28.29 26.68
CA TYR A 101 18.93 27.26 26.61
C TYR A 101 19.64 27.24 25.24
N TYR A 102 18.88 27.26 24.16
CA TYR A 102 19.45 27.23 22.82
C TYR A 102 20.16 28.54 22.43
N TYR A 103 19.77 29.68 23.00
CA TYR A 103 20.39 30.97 22.70
C TYR A 103 21.55 31.34 23.64
N ASN A 104 21.46 30.96 24.91
CA ASN A 104 22.35 31.49 25.97
C ASN A 104 23.38 30.48 26.52
N LYS A 105 23.49 29.27 25.94
CA LYS A 105 24.50 28.25 26.26
C LYS A 105 24.67 27.89 27.77
N SER A 106 23.63 28.04 28.59
CA SER A 106 23.73 27.75 30.03
C SER A 106 23.46 26.27 30.30
N LEU A 107 24.51 25.49 30.62
CA LEU A 107 24.39 24.07 30.96
C LEU A 107 23.49 23.79 32.18
N ASN A 108 23.42 24.72 33.13
CA ASN A 108 22.56 24.61 34.31
C ASN A 108 21.07 24.59 34.00
N LYS A 109 20.66 25.03 32.82
CA LYS A 109 19.25 24.99 32.35
C LYS A 109 18.79 23.62 31.87
N LEU A 110 19.71 22.72 31.51
CA LEU A 110 19.37 21.38 31.06
C LEU A 110 18.55 20.62 32.12
N GLN A 111 19.07 20.55 33.34
CA GLN A 111 18.42 19.88 34.47
C GLN A 111 17.06 20.51 34.81
N GLU A 112 16.99 21.86 34.76
CA GLU A 112 15.74 22.57 35.01
C GLU A 112 14.68 22.27 33.92
N ILE A 113 15.08 22.18 32.66
CA ILE A 113 14.19 21.82 31.56
C ILE A 113 13.67 20.39 31.72
N GLU A 114 14.56 19.44 32.02
CA GLU A 114 14.18 18.04 32.27
C GLU A 114 13.23 17.89 33.44
N TYR A 115 13.52 18.61 34.55
CA TYR A 115 12.66 18.62 35.71
C TYR A 115 11.23 19.16 35.37
N LYS A 116 11.18 20.31 34.71
CA LYS A 116 9.86 20.92 34.31
C LYS A 116 9.11 20.09 33.29
N GLN A 117 9.80 19.45 32.36
CA GLN A 117 9.17 18.55 31.41
C GLN A 117 8.56 17.34 32.13
N ARG A 118 9.28 16.78 33.08
CA ARG A 118 8.82 15.66 33.95
C ARG A 118 7.60 16.08 34.78
N GLU A 119 7.66 17.25 35.42
CA GLU A 119 6.52 17.80 36.16
C GLU A 119 5.29 17.95 35.27
N LEU A 120 5.47 18.45 34.07
CA LEU A 120 4.39 18.63 33.11
C LEU A 120 3.71 17.31 32.75
N TYR A 121 4.49 16.24 32.50
CA TYR A 121 3.94 14.90 32.28
C TYR A 121 3.12 14.41 33.47
N ILE A 122 3.66 14.55 34.68
CA ILE A 122 2.97 14.16 35.92
C ILE A 122 1.66 14.90 36.08
N GLN A 123 1.62 16.22 35.89
CA GLN A 123 0.42 17.04 36.02
C GLN A 123 -0.68 16.63 35.02
N ILE A 124 -0.30 16.31 33.79
CA ILE A 124 -1.24 15.82 32.77
C ILE A 124 -1.84 14.47 33.19
N LEU A 125 -1.03 13.56 33.67
CA LEU A 125 -1.48 12.24 34.14
C LEU A 125 -2.36 12.35 35.38
N GLU A 126 -2.00 13.18 36.35
CA GLU A 126 -2.80 13.43 37.55
C GLU A 126 -4.16 14.06 37.22
N LYS A 127 -4.21 14.97 36.23
CA LYS A 127 -5.48 15.50 35.73
C LYS A 127 -6.34 14.39 35.15
N LYS A 128 -5.75 13.51 34.33
CA LYS A 128 -6.49 12.38 33.74
C LYS A 128 -7.00 11.40 34.80
N ILE A 129 -6.20 11.13 35.82
CA ILE A 129 -6.60 10.33 36.96
C ILE A 129 -7.81 10.94 37.68
N ARG A 130 -7.80 12.28 37.94
CA ARG A 130 -8.95 12.98 38.56
C ARG A 130 -10.22 12.87 37.71
N GLU A 131 -10.11 12.96 36.38
CA GLU A 131 -11.25 12.77 35.48
C GLU A 131 -11.82 11.34 35.55
N LEU A 132 -10.95 10.33 35.54
CA LEU A 132 -11.35 8.92 35.67
C LEU A 132 -11.96 8.61 37.05
N GLN A 133 -11.40 9.19 38.12
CA GLN A 133 -11.95 9.07 39.48
C GLN A 133 -13.33 9.72 39.58
N SER A 134 -13.55 10.89 38.96
CA SER A 134 -14.86 11.53 38.89
C SER A 134 -15.87 10.66 38.13
N SER A 135 -15.48 10.06 37.02
CA SER A 135 -16.31 9.13 36.26
C SER A 135 -16.63 7.87 37.07
N LEU A 136 -15.66 7.32 37.78
CA LEU A 136 -15.83 6.16 38.65
C LEU A 136 -16.82 6.46 39.79
N ASN A 137 -16.72 7.65 40.42
CA ASN A 137 -17.60 8.09 41.49
C ASN A 137 -19.03 8.30 40.98
N ARG A 138 -19.20 8.88 39.75
CA ARG A 138 -20.49 9.04 39.12
C ARG A 138 -21.16 7.68 38.85
N LEU A 139 -20.41 6.73 38.27
CA LEU A 139 -20.87 5.36 37.98
C LEU A 139 -21.35 4.64 39.25
N LYS A 140 -20.63 4.77 40.35
CA LYS A 140 -21.03 4.25 41.67
C LYS A 140 -22.31 4.93 42.22
N GLY A 141 -22.43 6.26 42.02
CA GLY A 141 -23.62 6.99 42.46
C GLY A 141 -24.87 6.65 41.65
N GLU A 142 -24.74 6.40 40.36
CA GLU A 142 -25.80 5.93 39.46
C GLU A 142 -26.25 4.51 39.84
N SER A 143 -25.32 3.58 40.10
CA SER A 143 -25.59 2.23 40.55
C SER A 143 -26.41 2.18 41.83
N ILE A 144 -26.08 3.04 42.80
CA ILE A 144 -26.83 3.12 44.08
C ILE A 144 -28.26 3.61 43.87
N LYS A 145 -28.46 4.62 42.97
CA LYS A 145 -29.79 5.16 42.65
C LYS A 145 -30.66 4.15 41.89
N GLU A 146 -30.12 3.42 40.93
CA GLU A 146 -30.84 2.36 40.18
C GLU A 146 -31.23 1.20 41.06
N ILE A 147 -30.35 0.76 41.96
CA ILE A 147 -30.67 -0.29 42.93
C ILE A 147 -31.80 0.17 43.87
N GLN A 148 -31.74 1.40 44.36
CA GLN A 148 -32.77 1.95 45.26
C GLN A 148 -34.15 2.15 44.58
N SER A 149 -34.19 2.50 43.30
CA SER A 149 -35.44 2.72 42.55
C SER A 149 -36.14 1.41 42.14
N ASN A 150 -35.43 0.30 42.04
CA ASN A 150 -35.92 -0.96 41.45
C ASN A 150 -36.13 -2.08 42.46
N ILE A 151 -35.95 -1.85 43.76
CA ILE A 151 -36.11 -2.86 44.83
C ILE A 151 -37.54 -3.45 44.92
N PHE A 152 -38.53 -2.82 44.28
CA PHE A 152 -39.95 -3.19 44.38
C PHE A 152 -40.53 -3.93 43.16
N ASN A 153 -39.71 -4.30 42.13
CA ASN A 153 -40.22 -4.93 40.91
C ASN A 153 -39.58 -6.30 40.67
N SER A 154 -40.31 -7.39 40.95
CA SER A 154 -39.82 -8.77 40.88
C SER A 154 -39.53 -9.32 39.47
N ASP A 155 -40.03 -8.68 38.40
CA ASP A 155 -39.87 -9.15 37.01
C ASP A 155 -38.59 -8.67 36.33
N TYR A 156 -37.80 -7.81 36.98
CA TYR A 156 -36.58 -7.20 36.43
C TYR A 156 -35.24 -7.81 36.90
N GLN A 157 -35.26 -8.94 37.62
CA GLN A 157 -34.05 -9.49 38.25
C GLN A 157 -32.95 -9.85 37.24
N ALA A 158 -33.30 -10.43 36.09
CA ALA A 158 -32.31 -10.82 35.06
C ALA A 158 -31.70 -9.59 34.35
N GLU A 159 -32.47 -8.56 34.16
CA GLU A 159 -32.02 -7.28 33.55
C GLU A 159 -31.14 -6.47 34.51
N LEU A 160 -31.50 -6.47 35.79
CA LEU A 160 -30.69 -5.90 36.89
C LEU A 160 -29.34 -6.60 37.04
N ASP A 161 -29.31 -7.93 36.94
CA ASP A 161 -28.04 -8.70 36.98
C ASP A 161 -27.13 -8.36 35.78
N LEU A 162 -27.72 -8.16 34.61
CA LEU A 162 -26.97 -7.80 33.41
C LEU A 162 -26.40 -6.36 33.51
N ILE A 163 -27.19 -5.40 33.98
CA ILE A 163 -26.79 -4.01 34.21
C ILE A 163 -25.69 -3.97 35.29
N THR A 164 -25.89 -4.66 36.39
CA THR A 164 -24.89 -4.73 37.48
C THR A 164 -23.57 -5.34 37.02
N ARG A 165 -23.61 -6.40 36.18
CA ARG A 165 -22.37 -6.97 35.57
C ARG A 165 -21.68 -6.02 34.65
N LYS A 166 -22.42 -5.30 33.79
CA LYS A 166 -21.85 -4.28 32.90
C LYS A 166 -21.21 -3.12 33.67
N GLN A 167 -21.91 -2.64 34.71
CA GLN A 167 -21.40 -1.57 35.56
C GLN A 167 -20.16 -1.99 36.33
N LYS A 168 -20.13 -3.21 36.87
CA LYS A 168 -18.97 -3.77 37.57
C LYS A 168 -17.78 -3.93 36.65
N HIS A 169 -18.00 -4.38 35.43
CA HIS A 169 -16.95 -4.48 34.40
C HIS A 169 -16.36 -3.09 34.04
N GLU A 170 -17.22 -2.07 33.88
CA GLU A 170 -16.76 -0.70 33.59
C GLU A 170 -16.03 -0.08 34.79
N GLU A 171 -16.48 -0.37 36.02
CA GLU A 171 -15.78 0.02 37.26
C GLU A 171 -14.38 -0.60 37.35
N GLU A 172 -14.26 -1.91 37.08
CA GLU A 172 -12.97 -2.60 37.06
C GLU A 172 -12.04 -2.03 36.00
N LYS A 173 -12.56 -1.71 34.82
CA LYS A 173 -11.82 -1.08 33.73
C LYS A 173 -11.31 0.31 34.09
N LEU A 174 -12.13 1.16 34.72
CA LEU A 174 -11.72 2.48 35.19
C LEU A 174 -10.66 2.38 36.28
N LYS A 175 -10.78 1.46 37.24
CA LYS A 175 -9.76 1.22 38.26
C LYS A 175 -8.44 0.80 37.64
N TYR A 176 -8.47 -0.17 36.73
CA TYR A 176 -7.28 -0.62 36.01
C TYR A 176 -6.59 0.52 35.24
N GLN A 177 -7.37 1.42 34.62
CA GLN A 177 -6.81 2.59 33.95
C GLN A 177 -6.11 3.54 34.96
N ILE A 178 -6.72 3.80 36.10
CA ILE A 178 -6.16 4.65 37.14
C ILE A 178 -4.85 4.06 37.67
N ASP A 179 -4.82 2.77 37.97
CA ASP A 179 -3.63 2.07 38.48
C ASP A 179 -2.47 2.10 37.45
N THR A 180 -2.79 1.92 36.18
CA THR A 180 -1.79 2.02 35.10
C THR A 180 -1.22 3.42 34.97
N LEU A 181 -2.05 4.46 35.10
CA LEU A 181 -1.55 5.85 35.07
C LEU A 181 -0.70 6.20 36.29
N ASN A 182 -1.03 5.68 37.48
CA ASN A 182 -0.21 5.81 38.68
C ASN A 182 1.15 5.11 38.53
N TYR A 183 1.17 3.93 37.91
CA TYR A 183 2.41 3.24 37.58
C TYR A 183 3.28 4.08 36.64
N GLU A 184 2.70 4.67 35.58
CA GLU A 184 3.42 5.56 34.66
C GLU A 184 4.01 6.80 35.36
N ILE A 185 3.27 7.41 36.29
CA ILE A 185 3.80 8.52 37.08
C ILE A 185 5.08 8.08 37.83
N ASN A 186 5.09 6.87 38.38
CA ASN A 186 6.28 6.34 39.04
C ASN A 186 7.46 6.09 38.07
N GLN A 187 7.18 5.60 36.86
CA GLN A 187 8.20 5.46 35.81
C GLN A 187 8.78 6.81 35.39
N ILE A 188 7.96 7.84 35.25
CA ILE A 188 8.38 9.20 34.92
C ILE A 188 9.24 9.78 36.04
N LYS A 189 8.90 9.58 37.31
CA LYS A 189 9.71 9.97 38.43
C LYS A 189 11.10 9.32 38.45
N ASN A 190 11.23 8.11 37.88
CA ASN A 190 12.48 7.35 37.73
C ASN A 190 13.21 7.65 36.40
N ASN A 191 13.00 8.79 35.78
CA ASN A 191 13.64 9.24 34.52
C ASN A 191 13.26 8.46 33.25
N ASN A 192 12.23 7.63 33.26
CA ASN A 192 11.73 6.98 32.05
C ASN A 192 10.62 7.83 31.40
N LEU A 193 11.02 8.83 30.64
CA LEU A 193 10.09 9.76 30.00
C LEU A 193 9.48 9.14 28.74
N PRO A 194 8.13 9.15 28.61
CA PRO A 194 7.48 8.83 27.34
C PRO A 194 7.71 9.95 26.32
N PHE A 195 7.36 9.68 25.04
CA PHE A 195 7.37 10.70 24.02
C PHE A 195 5.92 11.12 23.67
N VAL A 196 5.67 12.42 23.69
CA VAL A 196 4.41 13.02 23.26
C VAL A 196 4.68 14.32 22.49
N TRP A 197 4.27 14.41 21.24
CA TRP A 197 4.57 15.52 20.34
C TRP A 197 4.40 16.91 20.96
N LYS A 198 3.25 17.13 21.61
CA LYS A 198 2.87 18.45 22.16
C LYS A 198 3.60 18.81 23.46
N ILE A 199 4.12 17.82 24.17
CA ILE A 199 4.87 17.98 25.42
C ILE A 199 6.36 18.10 25.14
N ASP A 200 6.87 17.30 24.20
CA ASP A 200 8.28 17.33 23.83
C ASP A 200 8.64 18.55 22.98
N PHE A 201 7.72 18.99 22.10
CA PHE A 201 7.92 20.17 21.23
C PHE A 201 6.83 21.24 21.42
N PRO A 202 6.61 21.74 22.64
CA PRO A 202 5.54 22.67 22.92
C PRO A 202 5.70 24.00 22.18
N GLU A 203 6.93 24.42 21.88
CA GLU A 203 7.27 25.62 21.11
C GLU A 203 6.72 25.58 19.68
N ILE A 204 6.53 24.39 19.12
CA ILE A 204 5.96 24.18 17.78
C ILE A 204 4.43 24.22 17.83
N PHE A 205 3.83 23.44 18.73
CA PHE A 205 2.38 23.23 18.71
C PHE A 205 1.58 24.36 19.36
N ILE A 206 2.14 25.05 20.34
CA ILE A 206 1.46 26.15 21.05
C ILE A 206 1.71 27.48 20.37
N GLY A 207 2.94 27.71 19.86
CA GLY A 207 3.29 28.95 19.18
C GLY A 207 2.77 29.03 17.73
N LYS A 208 2.97 27.97 16.94
CA LYS A 208 2.69 27.94 15.49
C LYS A 208 1.55 27.03 15.09
N GLY A 209 1.02 26.22 16.00
CA GLY A 209 -0.03 25.24 15.71
C GLY A 209 0.44 23.96 15.03
N GLY A 210 1.73 23.80 14.76
CA GLY A 210 2.35 22.65 14.11
C GLY A 210 3.62 23.02 13.35
N PHE A 211 4.17 22.03 12.63
CA PHE A 211 5.36 22.21 11.81
C PHE A 211 5.05 22.90 10.49
N ASP A 212 5.99 23.72 9.99
CA ASP A 212 5.91 24.34 8.67
C ASP A 212 6.21 23.32 7.57
N ILE A 213 7.17 22.41 7.80
CA ILE A 213 7.58 21.38 6.86
C ILE A 213 7.79 20.08 7.62
N ILE A 214 7.23 19.00 7.08
CA ILE A 214 7.51 17.63 7.50
C ILE A 214 8.10 16.89 6.32
N ILE A 215 9.31 16.35 6.52
CA ILE A 215 10.02 15.54 5.52
C ILE A 215 10.33 14.18 6.13
N GLY A 216 10.18 13.11 5.36
CA GLY A 216 10.48 11.77 5.87
C GLY A 216 10.52 10.68 4.82
N ASN A 217 11.09 9.57 5.26
CA ASN A 217 11.07 8.28 4.57
C ASN A 217 10.44 7.26 5.52
N PRO A 218 9.10 7.17 5.58
CA PRO A 218 8.41 6.23 6.44
C PRO A 218 8.82 4.78 6.16
N PRO A 219 8.85 3.89 7.16
CA PRO A 219 9.23 2.50 6.96
C PRO A 219 8.22 1.76 6.08
N TYR A 220 8.71 0.96 5.11
CA TYR A 220 7.90 0.20 4.15
C TYR A 220 7.51 -1.18 4.72
N VAL A 221 6.85 -1.19 5.87
CA VAL A 221 6.42 -2.41 6.56
C VAL A 221 5.06 -2.84 6.02
N PRO A 222 4.97 -4.03 5.39
CA PRO A 222 3.69 -4.58 4.93
C PRO A 222 2.75 -4.86 6.10
N GLN A 223 1.45 -4.84 5.85
CA GLN A 223 0.43 -5.03 6.87
C GLN A 223 0.64 -6.32 7.70
N GLU A 224 1.12 -7.38 7.08
CA GLU A 224 1.37 -8.65 7.75
C GLU A 224 2.51 -8.57 8.80
N GLU A 225 3.43 -7.62 8.66
CA GLU A 225 4.63 -7.49 9.48
C GLU A 225 4.55 -6.34 10.49
N ILE A 226 3.47 -5.54 10.47
CA ILE A 226 3.30 -4.43 11.42
C ILE A 226 3.27 -4.97 12.85
N GLU A 227 4.17 -4.46 13.68
CA GLU A 227 4.26 -4.72 15.12
C GLU A 227 4.72 -3.47 15.87
N ASP A 228 4.59 -3.46 17.19
CA ASP A 228 5.10 -2.36 18.02
C ASP A 228 6.64 -2.28 17.93
N PRO A 229 7.20 -1.18 17.42
CA PRO A 229 8.64 -1.06 17.26
C PRO A 229 9.42 -1.00 18.60
N LEU A 230 8.72 -0.76 19.71
CA LEU A 230 9.26 -0.76 21.07
C LEU A 230 9.07 -2.11 21.78
N GLY A 231 8.32 -3.03 21.19
CA GLY A 231 8.06 -4.37 21.74
C GLY A 231 7.24 -4.40 23.05
N LYS A 232 6.50 -3.33 23.36
CA LYS A 232 5.72 -3.18 24.59
C LYS A 232 4.24 -3.58 24.42
N ILE A 233 3.73 -3.57 23.19
CA ILE A 233 2.32 -3.75 22.88
C ILE A 233 2.17 -4.98 21.96
N ASP A 234 1.15 -5.81 22.22
CA ASP A 234 0.79 -6.91 21.34
C ASP A 234 0.51 -6.41 19.92
N ARG A 235 0.87 -7.22 18.93
CA ARG A 235 0.77 -6.92 17.51
C ARG A 235 -0.64 -6.52 17.08
N ASN A 236 -1.66 -7.25 17.49
CA ASN A 236 -3.03 -6.96 17.10
C ASN A 236 -3.55 -5.69 17.76
N LYS A 237 -3.16 -5.47 19.02
CA LYS A 237 -3.47 -4.26 19.75
C LYS A 237 -2.77 -3.04 19.12
N TYR A 238 -1.50 -3.17 18.71
CA TYR A 238 -0.78 -2.08 18.03
C TYR A 238 -1.46 -1.69 16.71
N LYS A 239 -1.86 -2.69 15.90
CA LYS A 239 -2.62 -2.45 14.66
C LYS A 239 -3.97 -1.75 14.91
N ALA A 240 -4.67 -2.12 15.97
CA ALA A 240 -5.91 -1.45 16.35
C ALA A 240 -5.64 0.00 16.76
N LEU A 241 -4.59 0.26 17.55
CA LEU A 241 -4.20 1.61 17.96
C LEU A 241 -3.84 2.52 16.78
N LEU A 242 -3.23 1.99 15.71
CA LEU A 242 -2.96 2.77 14.50
C LEU A 242 -4.25 3.30 13.87
N LYS A 243 -5.31 2.49 13.78
CA LYS A 243 -6.62 2.93 13.28
C LYS A 243 -7.27 3.94 14.21
N THR A 244 -7.24 3.67 15.51
CA THR A 244 -7.76 4.60 16.52
C THR A 244 -7.03 5.94 16.47
N MET A 245 -5.70 5.93 16.31
CA MET A 245 -4.88 7.13 16.14
C MET A 245 -5.32 7.94 14.92
N ALA A 246 -5.47 7.30 13.76
CA ALA A 246 -5.87 7.98 12.54
C ALA A 246 -7.29 8.60 12.66
N ALA A 247 -8.23 7.89 13.27
CA ALA A 247 -9.57 8.39 13.55
C ALA A 247 -9.57 9.55 14.57
N GLN A 248 -8.69 9.51 15.57
CA GLN A 248 -8.53 10.61 16.54
C GLN A 248 -7.87 11.86 15.92
N ASP A 249 -6.95 11.69 14.98
CA ASP A 249 -6.28 12.79 14.31
C ASP A 249 -7.24 13.59 13.41
N PHE A 250 -8.19 12.92 12.76
CA PHE A 250 -9.18 13.53 11.87
C PHE A 250 -10.60 12.94 12.09
N PRO A 251 -11.23 13.20 13.25
CA PRO A 251 -12.48 12.53 13.66
C PRO A 251 -13.70 12.86 12.80
N GLN A 252 -13.65 13.94 12.03
CA GLN A 252 -14.72 14.31 11.12
C GLN A 252 -14.62 13.61 9.76
N ASP A 253 -13.43 13.15 9.39
CA ASP A 253 -13.12 12.67 8.05
C ASP A 253 -12.78 11.18 8.04
N LEU A 254 -12.27 10.65 9.13
CA LEU A 254 -11.86 9.26 9.28
C LEU A 254 -12.55 8.60 10.48
N ASN A 255 -12.92 7.34 10.30
CA ASN A 255 -13.28 6.43 11.37
C ASN A 255 -12.54 5.10 11.18
N GLU A 256 -12.45 4.28 12.24
CA GLU A 256 -11.70 3.04 12.21
C GLU A 256 -12.20 2.03 11.15
N LEU A 257 -13.50 2.08 10.81
CA LEU A 257 -14.14 1.20 9.83
C LEU A 257 -13.81 1.63 8.38
N SER A 258 -13.55 2.92 8.15
CA SER A 258 -13.19 3.44 6.83
C SER A 258 -11.76 3.07 6.42
N ILE A 259 -10.90 2.72 7.39
CA ILE A 259 -9.49 2.39 7.17
C ILE A 259 -9.35 0.92 6.81
N ASN A 260 -8.83 0.64 5.62
CA ASN A 260 -8.65 -0.73 5.15
C ASN A 260 -7.67 -1.50 6.06
N GLY A 261 -8.07 -2.69 6.50
CA GLY A 261 -7.25 -3.54 7.38
C GLY A 261 -5.97 -4.09 6.75
N LYS A 262 -5.82 -3.99 5.42
CA LYS A 262 -4.63 -4.40 4.66
C LYS A 262 -3.67 -3.23 4.38
N SER A 263 -3.84 -2.10 5.06
CA SER A 263 -3.01 -0.91 4.88
C SER A 263 -1.61 -1.11 5.43
N ASP A 264 -0.59 -0.77 4.65
CA ASP A 264 0.80 -0.77 5.06
C ASP A 264 1.10 0.37 6.05
N LEU A 265 2.15 0.20 6.85
CA LEU A 265 2.47 1.12 7.95
C LEU A 265 2.65 2.58 7.50
N TYR A 266 3.28 2.82 6.34
CA TYR A 266 3.54 4.18 5.86
C TYR A 266 2.27 5.00 5.60
N THR A 267 1.11 4.38 5.37
CA THR A 267 -0.16 5.10 5.18
C THR A 267 -0.59 5.85 6.45
N PHE A 268 -0.30 5.28 7.62
CA PHE A 268 -0.54 5.93 8.91
C PHE A 268 0.43 7.09 9.17
N PHE A 269 1.64 7.04 8.62
CA PHE A 269 2.58 8.17 8.67
C PHE A 269 2.05 9.37 7.88
N TYR A 270 1.38 9.17 6.73
CA TYR A 270 0.72 10.26 6.02
C TYR A 270 -0.31 10.98 6.91
N ILE A 271 -1.18 10.23 7.58
CA ILE A 271 -2.19 10.80 8.46
C ILE A 271 -1.55 11.54 9.62
N ARG A 272 -0.62 10.90 10.33
CA ARG A 272 0.08 11.53 11.46
C ARG A 272 0.89 12.75 11.01
N GLY A 273 1.61 12.67 9.90
CA GLY A 273 2.39 13.78 9.36
C GLY A 273 1.50 15.00 9.03
N LEU A 274 0.38 14.77 8.34
CA LEU A 274 -0.60 15.84 8.04
C LEU A 274 -1.18 16.45 9.31
N ARG A 275 -1.40 15.65 10.36
CA ARG A 275 -1.90 16.14 11.66
C ARG A 275 -0.90 17.03 12.40
N LEU A 276 0.39 16.81 12.20
CA LEU A 276 1.46 17.55 12.86
C LEU A 276 1.79 18.87 12.16
N LEU A 277 1.27 19.14 10.96
CA LEU A 277 1.45 20.41 10.24
C LEU A 277 0.68 21.55 10.88
N ASN A 278 1.21 22.76 10.75
CA ASN A 278 0.43 23.99 10.89
C ASN A 278 -0.49 24.18 9.65
N PRO A 279 -1.48 25.10 9.69
CA PRO A 279 -2.43 25.25 8.58
C PRO A 279 -1.83 25.57 7.20
N ASN A 280 -0.62 26.10 7.15
CA ASN A 280 0.11 26.42 5.89
C ASN A 280 1.27 25.46 5.63
N GLY A 281 1.38 24.40 6.40
CA GLY A 281 2.50 23.48 6.34
C GLY A 281 2.45 22.53 5.15
N ILE A 282 3.61 21.98 4.80
CA ILE A 282 3.81 21.04 3.70
C ILE A 282 4.43 19.76 4.20
N LEU A 283 3.86 18.63 3.80
CA LEU A 283 4.39 17.29 3.99
C LEU A 283 5.06 16.81 2.71
N THR A 284 6.28 16.31 2.83
CA THR A 284 7.01 15.68 1.72
C THR A 284 7.53 14.33 2.18
N TYR A 285 6.96 13.26 1.63
CA TYR A 285 7.38 11.89 1.92
C TYR A 285 7.86 11.17 0.67
N ILE A 286 8.96 10.41 0.85
CA ILE A 286 9.30 9.33 -0.06
C ILE A 286 8.72 8.03 0.52
N SER A 287 7.83 7.38 -0.23
CA SER A 287 7.13 6.18 0.24
C SER A 287 6.95 5.16 -0.86
N SER A 288 6.51 3.94 -0.52
CA SER A 288 6.08 2.97 -1.54
C SER A 288 4.99 3.57 -2.43
N ASN A 289 5.04 3.26 -3.72
CA ASN A 289 4.03 3.68 -4.70
C ASN A 289 2.74 2.84 -4.66
N SER A 290 2.69 1.78 -3.84
CA SER A 290 1.58 0.81 -3.84
C SER A 290 0.22 1.45 -3.58
N TRP A 291 0.12 2.47 -2.71
CA TRP A 291 -1.13 3.14 -2.39
C TRP A 291 -1.76 3.89 -3.58
N LEU A 292 -0.98 4.17 -4.63
CA LEU A 292 -1.49 4.81 -5.84
C LEU A 292 -2.35 3.88 -6.71
N ASP A 293 -2.13 2.56 -6.63
CA ASP A 293 -2.73 1.61 -7.58
C ASP A 293 -3.47 0.45 -6.90
N VAL A 294 -3.23 0.19 -5.59
CA VAL A 294 -3.76 -0.97 -4.87
C VAL A 294 -4.97 -0.58 -4.03
N GLU A 295 -5.93 -1.50 -3.92
CA GLU A 295 -7.21 -1.29 -3.23
C GLU A 295 -7.08 -0.69 -1.82
N PHE A 296 -6.07 -1.12 -1.04
CA PHE A 296 -5.91 -0.60 0.32
C PHE A 296 -5.56 0.90 0.37
N GLY A 297 -5.06 1.48 -0.73
CA GLY A 297 -4.75 2.90 -0.84
C GLY A 297 -5.98 3.79 -1.06
N ALA A 298 -7.11 3.21 -1.44
CA ALA A 298 -8.31 3.98 -1.81
C ALA A 298 -8.79 4.93 -0.70
N TRP A 299 -8.77 4.51 0.56
CA TRP A 299 -9.18 5.37 1.67
C TRP A 299 -8.23 6.56 1.87
N LEU A 300 -6.91 6.35 1.67
CA LEU A 300 -5.92 7.43 1.73
C LEU A 300 -6.09 8.39 0.56
N GLN A 301 -6.26 7.87 -0.68
CA GLN A 301 -6.58 8.69 -1.86
C GLN A 301 -7.80 9.57 -1.59
N LYS A 302 -8.90 8.97 -1.12
CA LYS A 302 -10.12 9.69 -0.78
C LYS A 302 -9.87 10.79 0.25
N PHE A 303 -9.22 10.45 1.36
CA PHE A 303 -8.91 11.40 2.41
C PHE A 303 -8.10 12.59 1.88
N LEU A 304 -7.06 12.33 1.10
CA LEU A 304 -6.22 13.38 0.51
C LEU A 304 -7.01 14.24 -0.47
N LEU A 305 -7.78 13.64 -1.37
CA LEU A 305 -8.58 14.37 -2.35
C LEU A 305 -9.65 15.25 -1.70
N GLU A 306 -10.27 14.82 -0.62
CA GLU A 306 -11.33 15.58 0.05
C GLU A 306 -10.80 16.67 0.98
N ASN A 307 -9.59 16.50 1.53
CA ASN A 307 -9.14 17.30 2.66
C ASN A 307 -7.84 18.08 2.46
N CYS A 308 -6.98 17.69 1.50
CA CYS A 308 -5.64 18.24 1.40
C CYS A 308 -5.32 18.70 -0.03
N PRO A 309 -4.62 19.83 -0.21
CA PRO A 309 -3.98 20.15 -1.49
C PRO A 309 -2.88 19.12 -1.76
N VAL A 310 -2.99 18.36 -2.83
CA VAL A 310 -1.93 17.47 -3.30
C VAL A 310 -1.22 18.19 -4.45
N TYR A 311 0.02 18.62 -4.24
CA TYR A 311 0.74 19.39 -5.24
C TYR A 311 1.40 18.50 -6.28
N PHE A 312 2.23 17.55 -5.81
CA PHE A 312 3.03 16.71 -6.67
C PHE A 312 3.02 15.25 -6.21
N ILE A 313 2.97 14.34 -7.18
CA ILE A 313 3.28 12.92 -7.03
C ILE A 313 4.36 12.59 -8.07
N ILE A 314 5.57 12.31 -7.61
CA ILE A 314 6.77 12.20 -8.46
C ILE A 314 7.31 10.77 -8.40
N ASP A 315 7.53 10.12 -9.55
CA ASP A 315 8.21 8.82 -9.67
C ASP A 315 9.47 8.96 -10.55
N ASN A 316 10.38 8.02 -10.39
CA ASN A 316 11.49 7.80 -11.32
C ASN A 316 11.24 6.52 -12.13
N LEU A 317 11.10 6.64 -13.45
CA LEU A 317 10.86 5.49 -14.33
C LEU A 317 12.15 4.74 -14.70
N SER A 318 13.30 5.42 -14.63
CA SER A 318 14.59 4.90 -15.08
C SER A 318 15.24 3.96 -14.07
N LYS A 319 15.19 4.29 -12.77
CA LYS A 319 15.99 3.63 -11.75
C LYS A 319 15.25 3.54 -10.39
N ARG A 320 15.51 2.48 -9.64
CA ARG A 320 15.09 2.42 -8.24
C ARG A 320 15.93 3.37 -7.38
N VAL A 321 15.30 4.03 -6.42
CA VAL A 321 15.98 4.99 -5.53
C VAL A 321 16.85 4.28 -4.49
N PHE A 322 16.38 3.16 -3.95
CA PHE A 322 17.08 2.43 -2.89
C PHE A 322 17.63 1.09 -3.39
N ARG A 323 18.94 0.87 -3.21
CA ARG A 323 19.61 -0.37 -3.59
C ARG A 323 19.22 -1.56 -2.71
N SER A 324 18.88 -1.32 -1.44
CA SER A 324 18.60 -2.35 -0.45
C SER A 324 17.13 -2.75 -0.34
N ALA A 325 16.24 -2.13 -1.10
CA ALA A 325 14.80 -2.39 -1.03
C ALA A 325 14.22 -2.70 -2.40
N ASP A 326 13.60 -3.86 -2.53
CA ASP A 326 12.85 -4.30 -3.72
C ASP A 326 11.50 -3.58 -3.87
N ILE A 327 11.48 -2.26 -3.60
CA ILE A 327 10.25 -1.45 -3.56
C ILE A 327 10.39 -0.28 -4.54
N ASN A 328 9.37 -0.04 -5.32
CA ASN A 328 9.23 1.17 -6.11
C ASN A 328 8.69 2.29 -5.21
N THR A 329 9.34 3.45 -5.26
CA THR A 329 9.01 4.58 -4.41
C THR A 329 8.57 5.78 -5.22
N ILE A 330 7.75 6.63 -4.59
CA ILE A 330 7.35 7.94 -5.09
C ILE A 330 7.66 9.02 -4.05
N ILE A 331 7.78 10.26 -4.51
CA ILE A 331 7.79 11.44 -3.64
C ILE A 331 6.41 12.10 -3.75
N ALA A 332 5.74 12.28 -2.62
CA ALA A 332 4.48 13.00 -2.54
C ALA A 332 4.68 14.32 -1.80
N VAL A 333 4.18 15.42 -2.37
CA VAL A 333 4.19 16.76 -1.77
C VAL A 333 2.74 17.19 -1.55
N ILE A 334 2.37 17.35 -0.29
CA ILE A 334 0.97 17.53 0.13
C ILE A 334 0.90 18.68 1.14
N GLY A 335 -0.04 19.59 0.95
CA GLY A 335 -0.33 20.66 1.91
C GLY A 335 -1.13 20.16 3.11
N ALA A 336 -1.11 20.94 4.18
CA ALA A 336 -1.92 20.70 5.38
C ALA A 336 -3.41 20.62 5.04
N LYS A 337 -4.18 19.90 5.88
CA LYS A 337 -5.64 19.83 5.76
C LYS A 337 -6.27 21.22 5.72
N GLN A 338 -7.14 21.43 4.76
CA GLN A 338 -7.92 22.65 4.58
C GLN A 338 -9.42 22.41 4.82
N LYS A 339 -10.17 23.45 5.15
CA LYS A 339 -11.64 23.36 5.29
C LYS A 339 -12.33 23.11 3.94
N MET A 340 -11.78 23.66 2.87
CA MET A 340 -12.24 23.47 1.50
C MET A 340 -11.01 23.40 0.59
N VAL A 341 -10.94 22.40 -0.25
CA VAL A 341 -9.95 22.29 -1.33
C VAL A 341 -10.69 22.53 -2.65
N ALA A 342 -10.15 23.38 -3.51
CA ALA A 342 -10.81 23.71 -4.76
C ALA A 342 -10.97 22.50 -5.67
N SER A 343 -12.10 22.40 -6.36
CA SER A 343 -12.44 21.23 -7.21
C SER A 343 -11.54 21.12 -8.43
N ASP A 344 -11.06 22.24 -8.94
CA ASP A 344 -10.24 22.41 -10.12
C ASP A 344 -8.73 22.45 -9.83
N ASP A 345 -8.32 22.36 -8.55
CA ASP A 345 -6.92 22.23 -8.17
C ASP A 345 -6.27 21.07 -8.94
N LEU A 346 -5.12 21.37 -9.54
CA LEU A 346 -4.38 20.41 -10.34
C LEU A 346 -3.40 19.62 -9.47
N ILE A 347 -3.54 18.30 -9.51
CA ILE A 347 -2.52 17.37 -8.99
C ILE A 347 -1.57 17.04 -10.13
N ARG A 348 -0.29 17.33 -9.95
CA ARG A 348 0.72 17.10 -10.99
C ARG A 348 1.43 15.78 -10.76
N PHE A 349 1.18 14.83 -11.65
CA PHE A 349 1.87 13.55 -11.67
C PHE A 349 3.09 13.70 -12.56
N ALA A 350 4.27 13.64 -11.95
CA ALA A 350 5.54 13.81 -12.67
C ALA A 350 6.34 12.51 -12.71
N ALA A 351 6.90 12.19 -13.85
CA ALA A 351 7.72 11.01 -14.09
C ALA A 351 9.05 11.42 -14.70
N PHE A 352 10.13 11.28 -13.92
CA PHE A 352 11.48 11.45 -14.46
C PHE A 352 11.90 10.20 -15.23
N LYS A 353 12.34 10.37 -16.47
CA LYS A 353 12.80 9.30 -17.34
C LYS A 353 14.31 9.06 -17.25
N LEU A 354 15.03 9.98 -16.61
CA LEU A 354 16.45 9.88 -16.26
C LEU A 354 16.60 9.65 -14.75
N PRO A 355 17.76 9.13 -14.27
CA PRO A 355 18.02 8.99 -12.83
C PRO A 355 17.87 10.31 -12.07
N PHE A 356 17.35 10.25 -10.83
CA PHE A 356 17.17 11.45 -10.00
C PHE A 356 18.46 12.25 -9.80
N GLU A 357 19.62 11.56 -9.73
CA GLU A 357 20.93 12.21 -9.57
C GLU A 357 21.27 13.18 -10.71
N SER A 358 20.67 12.99 -11.90
CA SER A 358 20.88 13.83 -13.09
C SER A 358 19.64 14.66 -13.46
N SER A 359 18.60 14.68 -12.66
CA SER A 359 17.30 15.29 -13.05
C SER A 359 16.69 16.19 -11.98
N LEU A 360 17.14 16.12 -10.71
CA LEU A 360 16.57 16.93 -9.64
C LEU A 360 17.17 18.33 -9.61
N TYR A 361 16.85 19.13 -10.63
CA TYR A 361 17.23 20.55 -10.73
C TYR A 361 16.02 21.44 -10.48
N THR A 362 16.27 22.68 -10.04
CA THR A 362 15.23 23.67 -9.76
C THR A 362 14.34 23.92 -10.97
N GLU A 363 14.92 23.97 -12.16
CA GLU A 363 14.21 24.19 -13.42
C GLU A 363 13.15 23.12 -13.69
N ASN A 364 13.45 21.85 -13.40
CA ASN A 364 12.49 20.76 -13.56
C ASN A 364 11.33 20.86 -12.58
N PHE A 365 11.58 21.31 -11.34
CA PHE A 365 10.49 21.54 -10.38
C PHE A 365 9.62 22.73 -10.77
N LEU A 366 10.22 23.82 -11.29
CA LEU A 366 9.45 24.94 -11.84
C LEU A 366 8.62 24.52 -13.04
N THR A 367 9.18 23.72 -13.94
CA THR A 367 8.45 23.12 -15.07
C THR A 367 7.26 22.29 -14.58
N ILE A 368 7.44 21.45 -13.55
CA ILE A 368 6.34 20.65 -12.98
C ILE A 368 5.26 21.59 -12.41
N GLU A 369 5.65 22.63 -11.66
CA GLU A 369 4.73 23.55 -11.00
C GLU A 369 3.93 24.40 -12.00
N GLU A 370 4.56 24.89 -13.04
CA GLU A 370 3.94 25.76 -14.05
C GLU A 370 3.11 25.01 -15.08
N THR A 371 3.31 23.70 -15.24
CA THR A 371 2.63 22.87 -16.24
C THR A 371 1.12 22.84 -16.00
N GLN A 372 0.34 23.29 -16.99
CA GLN A 372 -1.13 23.29 -16.98
C GLN A 372 -1.72 22.20 -17.88
N ASN A 373 -1.00 21.79 -18.90
CA ASN A 373 -1.38 20.75 -19.86
C ASN A 373 -0.33 19.63 -19.83
N ARG A 374 -0.72 18.41 -20.19
CA ARG A 374 0.20 17.30 -20.24
C ARG A 374 1.39 17.57 -21.17
N ILE A 375 2.58 17.28 -20.67
CA ILE A 375 3.83 17.30 -21.43
C ILE A 375 4.54 15.95 -21.33
N ASP A 376 5.21 15.54 -22.38
CA ASP A 376 5.99 14.31 -22.45
C ASP A 376 7.30 14.54 -23.21
N TYR A 377 8.34 14.95 -22.46
CA TYR A 377 9.69 15.18 -22.97
C TYR A 377 10.55 13.92 -22.83
N ASP A 378 11.74 13.95 -23.37
CA ASP A 378 12.69 12.81 -23.31
C ASP A 378 13.13 12.49 -21.88
N ASP A 379 13.20 13.49 -21.00
CA ASP A 379 13.67 13.38 -19.61
C ASP A 379 12.57 13.49 -18.55
N LEU A 380 11.45 14.15 -18.88
CA LEU A 380 10.39 14.47 -17.93
C LEU A 380 8.99 14.39 -18.59
N ARG A 381 8.08 13.65 -17.94
CA ARG A 381 6.65 13.66 -18.24
C ARG A 381 5.91 14.32 -17.09
N VAL A 382 5.00 15.25 -17.38
CA VAL A 382 4.11 15.84 -16.37
C VAL A 382 2.67 15.75 -16.83
N ASN A 383 1.82 15.23 -15.96
CA ASN A 383 0.40 15.08 -16.22
C ASN A 383 -0.41 15.81 -15.13
N PRO A 384 -0.83 17.06 -15.37
CA PRO A 384 -1.72 17.78 -14.45
C PRO A 384 -3.14 17.24 -14.58
N VAL A 385 -3.72 16.86 -13.45
CA VAL A 385 -5.06 16.25 -13.41
C VAL A 385 -5.92 17.01 -12.41
N PRO A 386 -7.10 17.51 -12.81
CA PRO A 386 -8.03 18.13 -11.89
C PRO A 386 -8.46 17.16 -10.79
N ARG A 387 -8.47 17.62 -9.56
CA ARG A 387 -8.83 16.84 -8.37
C ARG A 387 -10.21 16.19 -8.51
N ILE A 388 -11.19 16.94 -9.06
CA ILE A 388 -12.55 16.44 -9.26
C ILE A 388 -12.60 15.20 -10.16
N LYS A 389 -11.76 15.17 -11.21
CA LYS A 389 -11.67 14.02 -12.12
C LYS A 389 -11.24 12.75 -11.39
N LEU A 390 -10.26 12.86 -10.48
CA LEU A 390 -9.79 11.72 -9.69
C LEU A 390 -10.85 11.22 -8.69
N LEU A 391 -11.63 12.14 -8.12
CA LEU A 391 -12.77 11.78 -7.27
C LEU A 391 -13.85 11.04 -8.06
N GLU A 392 -14.24 11.56 -9.23
CA GLU A 392 -15.25 10.95 -10.10
C GLU A 392 -14.81 9.56 -10.57
N GLU A 393 -13.56 9.40 -11.00
CA GLU A 393 -13.03 8.10 -11.42
C GLU A 393 -13.05 7.06 -10.29
N GLY A 394 -12.70 7.47 -9.07
CA GLY A 394 -12.76 6.59 -7.91
C GLY A 394 -14.18 6.20 -7.51
N LEU A 395 -15.18 7.03 -7.77
CA LEU A 395 -16.60 6.76 -7.54
C LEU A 395 -17.23 5.92 -8.65
N ASN A 396 -16.92 6.21 -9.92
CA ASN A 396 -17.46 5.51 -11.09
C ASN A 396 -17.08 4.03 -11.17
N ASN A 397 -16.03 3.64 -10.44
CA ASN A 397 -15.64 2.23 -10.31
C ASN A 397 -16.52 1.44 -9.32
N SER A 398 -17.54 2.07 -8.70
CA SER A 398 -18.37 1.48 -7.65
C SER A 398 -19.84 1.48 -8.00
N THR A 399 -20.47 0.29 -7.93
CA THR A 399 -21.94 0.14 -8.04
C THR A 399 -22.69 0.70 -6.82
N GLU A 400 -21.97 1.00 -5.71
CA GLU A 400 -22.54 1.41 -4.42
C GLU A 400 -22.31 2.89 -4.07
N ASN A 401 -21.90 3.74 -5.02
CA ASN A 401 -21.45 5.13 -4.77
C ASN A 401 -20.32 5.25 -3.72
N LYS A 402 -19.56 4.17 -3.50
CA LYS A 402 -18.43 4.13 -2.58
C LYS A 402 -17.15 4.39 -3.36
N TYR A 403 -16.28 5.27 -2.85
CA TYR A 403 -14.97 5.49 -3.44
C TYR A 403 -14.11 4.24 -3.35
N GLN A 404 -13.70 3.68 -4.48
CA GLN A 404 -12.89 2.45 -4.58
C GLN A 404 -11.45 2.74 -5.02
N GLY A 405 -11.10 4.00 -5.20
CA GLY A 405 -9.81 4.43 -5.72
C GLY A 405 -9.70 4.36 -7.23
N SER A 406 -8.71 5.05 -7.77
CA SER A 406 -8.29 4.95 -9.16
C SER A 406 -6.81 4.62 -9.25
N LYS A 407 -6.32 4.26 -10.44
CA LYS A 407 -4.94 3.83 -10.66
C LYS A 407 -4.05 5.03 -11.02
N TRP A 408 -3.69 5.82 -10.02
CA TRP A 408 -2.93 7.05 -10.21
C TRP A 408 -1.53 6.81 -10.79
N GLY A 409 -0.82 5.80 -10.27
CA GLY A 409 0.53 5.48 -10.73
C GLY A 409 0.54 4.92 -12.15
N SER A 410 -0.36 3.98 -12.43
CA SER A 410 -0.44 3.33 -13.74
C SER A 410 -0.90 4.30 -14.83
N ILE A 411 -1.93 5.10 -14.56
CA ILE A 411 -2.56 5.96 -15.58
C ILE A 411 -1.82 7.31 -15.70
N TYR A 412 -1.58 7.99 -14.60
CA TYR A 412 -1.13 9.38 -14.66
C TYR A 412 0.38 9.56 -14.61
N ILE A 413 1.13 8.55 -14.12
CA ILE A 413 2.59 8.56 -14.11
C ILE A 413 3.17 7.78 -15.31
N LYS A 414 2.69 6.53 -15.52
CA LYS A 414 3.33 5.61 -16.47
C LYS A 414 2.74 5.64 -17.87
N ALA A 415 1.40 5.85 -18.01
CA ALA A 415 0.76 5.70 -19.30
C ALA A 415 1.30 6.70 -20.34
N PRO A 416 1.69 6.24 -21.54
CA PRO A 416 2.05 7.11 -22.66
C PRO A 416 0.82 7.81 -23.23
N ASP A 417 1.03 8.85 -24.06
CA ASP A 417 -0.05 9.68 -24.62
C ASP A 417 -1.10 8.91 -25.36
N ILE A 418 -0.69 7.87 -26.07
CA ILE A 418 -1.62 7.02 -26.84
C ILE A 418 -2.72 6.38 -25.94
N TYR A 419 -2.47 6.15 -24.66
CA TYR A 419 -3.50 5.67 -23.74
C TYR A 419 -4.69 6.63 -23.67
N PHE A 420 -4.43 7.92 -23.53
CA PHE A 420 -5.48 8.94 -23.44
C PHE A 420 -6.22 9.08 -24.76
N THR A 421 -5.50 9.02 -25.88
CA THR A 421 -6.11 9.02 -27.23
C THR A 421 -7.05 7.82 -27.42
N ILE A 422 -6.65 6.61 -27.00
CA ILE A 422 -7.50 5.42 -27.06
C ILE A 422 -8.75 5.62 -26.18
N MET A 423 -8.60 6.12 -24.97
CA MET A 423 -9.72 6.33 -24.05
C MET A 423 -10.68 7.41 -24.54
N GLU A 424 -10.21 8.40 -25.27
CA GLU A 424 -11.05 9.43 -25.89
C GLU A 424 -11.84 8.86 -27.10
N LYS A 425 -11.14 8.17 -28.00
CA LYS A 425 -11.74 7.69 -29.28
C LYS A 425 -12.55 6.41 -29.16
N ALA A 426 -12.19 5.55 -28.23
CA ALA A 426 -12.65 4.16 -28.23
C ALA A 426 -13.25 3.69 -26.89
N LYS A 427 -13.48 4.60 -25.93
CA LYS A 427 -14.04 4.26 -24.62
C LYS A 427 -15.34 3.44 -24.73
N ASP A 428 -16.24 3.81 -25.63
CA ASP A 428 -17.52 3.16 -25.84
C ASP A 428 -17.41 1.78 -26.49
N LYS A 429 -16.24 1.47 -27.07
CA LYS A 429 -15.95 0.20 -27.75
C LYS A 429 -15.21 -0.78 -26.82
N LEU A 430 -14.85 -0.32 -25.63
CA LEU A 430 -14.16 -1.11 -24.61
C LEU A 430 -15.12 -1.52 -23.50
N ILE A 431 -14.94 -2.73 -23.00
CA ILE A 431 -15.66 -3.26 -21.82
C ILE A 431 -14.63 -3.85 -20.84
N LYS A 432 -14.99 -3.99 -19.57
CA LYS A 432 -14.15 -4.71 -18.62
C LYS A 432 -14.36 -6.22 -18.78
N LEU A 433 -13.28 -6.99 -18.71
CA LEU A 433 -13.38 -8.45 -18.79
C LEU A 433 -14.34 -9.02 -17.72
N GLY A 434 -14.37 -8.44 -16.54
CA GLY A 434 -15.28 -8.84 -15.45
C GLY A 434 -16.77 -8.57 -15.73
N ASP A 435 -17.11 -7.75 -16.73
CA ASP A 435 -18.52 -7.49 -17.13
C ASP A 435 -19.08 -8.69 -17.91
N ILE A 436 -18.20 -9.47 -18.54
CA ILE A 436 -18.57 -10.62 -19.39
C ILE A 436 -18.12 -11.98 -18.85
N ALA A 437 -17.31 -12.00 -17.81
CA ALA A 437 -16.74 -13.21 -17.25
C ALA A 437 -16.55 -13.13 -15.73
N LYS A 438 -16.67 -14.26 -15.05
CA LYS A 438 -16.25 -14.44 -13.66
C LYS A 438 -14.78 -14.85 -13.66
N ILE A 439 -13.97 -14.15 -12.90
CA ILE A 439 -12.54 -14.46 -12.74
C ILE A 439 -12.30 -15.05 -11.34
N THR A 440 -11.56 -16.17 -11.28
CA THR A 440 -11.19 -16.84 -10.03
C THR A 440 -9.74 -17.30 -10.06
N ARG A 441 -9.27 -17.93 -8.99
CA ARG A 441 -7.98 -18.63 -8.96
C ARG A 441 -8.20 -20.13 -9.10
N GLY A 442 -7.19 -20.83 -9.59
CA GLY A 442 -7.15 -22.27 -9.54
C GLY A 442 -6.95 -22.83 -8.12
N TYR A 443 -6.63 -24.11 -8.02
CA TYR A 443 -6.49 -24.83 -6.77
C TYR A 443 -5.42 -24.26 -5.84
N THR A 444 -5.79 -23.93 -4.63
CA THR A 444 -4.86 -23.73 -3.52
C THR A 444 -4.76 -25.04 -2.74
N THR A 445 -3.82 -25.89 -3.08
CA THR A 445 -3.70 -27.23 -2.50
C THR A 445 -3.25 -27.21 -1.03
N GLY A 446 -2.33 -26.32 -0.67
CA GLY A 446 -1.70 -26.25 0.66
C GLY A 446 -0.57 -27.27 0.85
N ALA A 447 -0.45 -28.27 -0.04
CA ALA A 447 0.63 -29.25 -0.06
C ALA A 447 0.87 -29.74 -1.51
N ASN A 448 1.51 -28.90 -2.30
CA ASN A 448 1.74 -29.21 -3.72
C ASN A 448 2.51 -30.52 -3.91
N GLU A 449 3.43 -30.86 -3.01
CA GLU A 449 4.20 -32.09 -3.00
C GLU A 449 3.35 -33.36 -2.75
N PHE A 450 2.14 -33.21 -2.23
CA PHE A 450 1.18 -34.31 -2.06
C PHE A 450 0.17 -34.35 -3.20
N PHE A 451 -0.34 -33.20 -3.61
CA PHE A 451 -1.44 -33.15 -4.59
C PHE A 451 -0.98 -33.18 -6.04
N TYR A 452 0.29 -32.85 -6.37
CA TYR A 452 0.79 -32.88 -7.74
C TYR A 452 1.84 -33.98 -7.93
N ALA A 453 1.72 -34.68 -9.04
CA ALA A 453 2.74 -35.60 -9.52
C ALA A 453 3.11 -35.25 -10.97
N ARG A 454 4.37 -35.52 -11.38
CA ARG A 454 4.77 -35.40 -12.78
C ARG A 454 4.12 -36.51 -13.60
N ILE A 455 3.78 -36.22 -14.85
CA ILE A 455 3.29 -37.23 -15.78
C ILE A 455 4.35 -38.35 -15.90
N GLY A 456 3.90 -39.60 -15.72
CA GLY A 456 4.80 -40.78 -15.71
C GLY A 456 5.36 -41.17 -14.33
N ASP A 457 5.08 -40.38 -13.27
CA ASP A 457 5.47 -40.79 -11.91
C ASP A 457 4.77 -42.11 -11.52
N PRO A 458 5.51 -43.10 -11.01
CA PRO A 458 4.95 -44.39 -10.59
C PRO A 458 3.78 -44.27 -9.61
N ILE A 459 3.76 -43.23 -8.77
CA ILE A 459 2.71 -43.02 -7.78
C ILE A 459 1.32 -42.91 -8.43
N ILE A 460 1.23 -42.37 -9.64
CA ILE A 460 -0.03 -42.22 -10.39
C ILE A 460 -0.66 -43.59 -10.68
N LYS A 461 0.17 -44.54 -11.15
CA LYS A 461 -0.29 -45.92 -11.43
C LYS A 461 -0.59 -46.67 -10.15
N MET A 462 0.23 -46.51 -9.11
CA MET A 462 0.07 -47.24 -7.85
C MET A 462 -1.22 -46.81 -7.10
N THR A 463 -1.53 -45.52 -7.10
CA THR A 463 -2.69 -44.98 -6.41
C THR A 463 -3.97 -44.95 -7.25
N GLY A 464 -3.90 -45.41 -8.53
CA GLY A 464 -4.99 -45.43 -9.49
C GLY A 464 -5.04 -44.17 -10.37
N ILE A 465 -4.83 -44.36 -11.68
CA ILE A 465 -4.78 -43.27 -12.66
C ILE A 465 -6.10 -42.45 -12.70
N GLU A 466 -7.18 -43.09 -12.40
CA GLU A 466 -8.53 -42.47 -12.34
C GLU A 466 -8.64 -41.37 -11.26
N ASN A 467 -7.78 -41.41 -10.24
CA ASN A 467 -7.72 -40.40 -9.20
C ASN A 467 -6.86 -39.18 -9.61
N TRP A 468 -6.24 -39.21 -10.77
CA TRP A 468 -5.37 -38.14 -11.25
C TRP A 468 -5.89 -37.53 -12.53
N LYS A 469 -5.93 -36.18 -12.55
CA LYS A 469 -6.36 -35.41 -13.73
C LYS A 469 -5.22 -34.52 -14.21
N LEU A 470 -5.12 -34.34 -15.52
CA LEU A 470 -4.17 -33.39 -16.11
C LEU A 470 -4.47 -31.98 -15.60
N ALA A 471 -3.43 -31.27 -15.20
CA ALA A 471 -3.54 -29.92 -14.65
C ALA A 471 -2.41 -29.00 -15.12
N ILE A 472 -2.76 -27.74 -15.34
CA ILE A 472 -1.81 -26.66 -15.57
C ILE A 472 -1.31 -26.20 -14.22
N ARG A 473 -0.06 -26.49 -13.89
CA ARG A 473 0.53 -26.17 -12.59
C ARG A 473 1.28 -24.84 -12.60
N THR A 474 1.92 -24.50 -13.72
CA THR A 474 2.78 -23.30 -13.81
C THR A 474 2.47 -22.49 -15.06
N PRO A 475 2.66 -21.16 -15.04
CA PRO A 475 2.50 -20.32 -16.22
C PRO A 475 3.43 -20.72 -17.39
N SER A 476 4.54 -21.39 -17.12
CA SER A 476 5.48 -21.88 -18.16
C SER A 476 4.92 -22.99 -19.05
N GLU A 477 3.82 -23.65 -18.62
CA GLU A 477 3.10 -24.63 -19.42
C GLU A 477 2.11 -23.98 -20.41
N ILE A 478 1.95 -22.64 -20.35
CA ILE A 478 1.13 -21.87 -21.28
C ILE A 478 2.06 -21.25 -22.34
N ASN A 479 2.21 -21.91 -23.48
CA ASN A 479 3.12 -21.47 -24.55
C ASN A 479 2.40 -20.84 -25.74
N GLY A 480 1.08 -20.92 -25.81
CA GLY A 480 0.28 -20.37 -26.92
C GLY A 480 -1.14 -20.04 -26.48
N ILE A 481 -1.96 -19.58 -27.43
CA ILE A 481 -3.35 -19.14 -27.17
C ILE A 481 -4.35 -20.30 -27.05
N LYS A 482 -3.92 -21.56 -27.28
CA LYS A 482 -4.70 -22.78 -27.07
C LYS A 482 -3.82 -23.83 -26.42
N ILE A 483 -4.25 -24.43 -25.32
CA ILE A 483 -3.47 -25.43 -24.59
C ILE A 483 -3.28 -26.68 -25.43
N LYS A 484 -2.02 -27.15 -25.49
CA LYS A 484 -1.66 -28.44 -26.08
C LYS A 484 -1.26 -29.40 -24.96
N GLU A 485 -1.75 -30.64 -25.00
CA GLU A 485 -1.54 -31.62 -23.94
C GLU A 485 -0.04 -31.94 -23.71
N ASN A 486 0.76 -31.91 -24.75
CA ASN A 486 2.20 -32.12 -24.68
C ASN A 486 3.00 -31.01 -23.99
N TRP A 487 2.36 -29.89 -23.62
CA TRP A 487 2.97 -28.84 -22.80
C TRP A 487 2.82 -29.09 -21.30
N LEU A 488 1.86 -29.95 -20.93
CA LEU A 488 1.56 -30.23 -19.52
C LEU A 488 2.58 -31.23 -18.96
N ASN A 489 3.00 -30.97 -17.74
CA ASN A 489 3.99 -31.80 -17.05
C ASN A 489 3.43 -32.47 -15.80
N TYR A 490 2.22 -32.07 -15.35
CA TYR A 490 1.70 -32.47 -14.06
C TYR A 490 0.27 -33.01 -14.15
N MET A 491 0.00 -33.92 -13.21
CA MET A 491 -1.34 -34.34 -12.86
C MET A 491 -1.64 -33.94 -11.41
N ILE A 492 -2.91 -33.64 -11.12
CA ILE A 492 -3.39 -33.33 -9.79
C ILE A 492 -4.24 -34.47 -9.24
N LEU A 493 -4.01 -34.81 -7.98
CA LEU A 493 -4.80 -35.82 -7.25
C LEU A 493 -6.17 -35.23 -6.92
N GLN A 494 -7.22 -35.85 -7.46
CA GLN A 494 -8.60 -35.48 -7.21
C GLN A 494 -9.43 -36.72 -6.89
N ILE A 495 -9.63 -36.99 -5.60
CA ILE A 495 -10.38 -38.13 -5.09
C ILE A 495 -11.86 -37.76 -5.07
N GLU A 496 -12.63 -38.27 -6.02
CA GLU A 496 -14.08 -38.03 -6.14
C GLU A 496 -14.88 -39.00 -5.25
N ASN A 497 -14.42 -40.24 -5.12
CA ASN A 497 -15.07 -41.27 -4.33
C ASN A 497 -14.20 -41.70 -3.13
N ILE A 498 -14.62 -41.34 -1.93
CA ILE A 498 -13.89 -41.67 -0.69
C ILE A 498 -13.82 -43.17 -0.43
N ASP A 499 -14.78 -43.96 -0.89
CA ASP A 499 -14.77 -45.41 -0.71
C ASP A 499 -13.63 -46.08 -1.50
N MET A 500 -13.14 -45.47 -2.58
CA MET A 500 -11.95 -45.94 -3.27
C MET A 500 -10.68 -45.89 -2.41
N VAL A 501 -10.60 -44.99 -1.46
CA VAL A 501 -9.50 -44.92 -0.49
C VAL A 501 -9.42 -46.19 0.36
N LYS A 502 -10.59 -46.74 0.73
CA LYS A 502 -10.66 -47.96 1.54
C LYS A 502 -10.30 -49.21 0.72
N SER A 503 -10.62 -49.24 -0.56
CA SER A 503 -10.39 -50.37 -1.47
C SER A 503 -8.99 -50.39 -2.11
N ASN A 504 -8.35 -49.23 -2.25
CA ASN A 504 -6.99 -49.11 -2.80
C ASN A 504 -5.95 -48.93 -1.69
N LEU A 505 -5.24 -50.02 -1.38
CA LEU A 505 -4.23 -50.02 -0.33
C LEU A 505 -3.09 -49.03 -0.55
N TYR A 506 -2.68 -48.81 -1.79
CA TYR A 506 -1.61 -47.85 -2.11
C TYR A 506 -2.08 -46.43 -1.90
N LEU A 507 -3.29 -46.08 -2.32
CA LEU A 507 -3.87 -44.75 -2.10
C LEU A 507 -4.04 -44.47 -0.60
N ASN A 508 -4.51 -45.45 0.18
CA ASN A 508 -4.63 -45.34 1.64
C ASN A 508 -3.24 -45.12 2.28
N ASN A 509 -2.24 -45.86 1.87
CA ASN A 509 -0.86 -45.71 2.37
C ASN A 509 -0.26 -44.33 1.98
N TYR A 510 -0.54 -43.85 0.80
CA TYR A 510 -0.12 -42.51 0.36
C TYR A 510 -0.72 -41.40 1.22
N ILE A 511 -1.98 -41.51 1.55
CA ILE A 511 -2.67 -40.57 2.46
C ILE A 511 -2.05 -40.64 3.86
N LYS A 512 -1.83 -41.86 4.42
CA LYS A 512 -1.17 -42.03 5.73
C LYS A 512 0.25 -41.47 5.76
N GLU A 513 0.99 -41.57 4.66
CA GLU A 513 2.30 -40.94 4.57
C GLU A 513 2.20 -39.40 4.58
N GLY A 514 1.18 -38.84 3.95
CA GLY A 514 0.87 -37.40 4.04
C GLY A 514 0.52 -36.96 5.46
N GLU A 515 -0.17 -37.80 6.23
CA GLU A 515 -0.46 -37.55 7.64
C GLU A 515 0.80 -37.57 8.51
N LYS A 516 1.70 -38.55 8.31
CA LYS A 516 3.01 -38.60 8.97
C LYS A 516 3.84 -37.33 8.72
N ARG A 517 3.76 -36.77 7.51
CA ARG A 517 4.40 -35.51 7.14
C ARG A 517 3.65 -34.26 7.62
N ASN A 518 2.58 -34.44 8.39
CA ASN A 518 1.75 -33.37 8.97
C ASN A 518 1.08 -32.45 7.94
N TYR A 519 0.84 -32.87 6.70
CA TYR A 519 0.17 -32.06 5.69
C TYR A 519 -1.24 -31.64 6.14
N HIS A 520 -2.00 -32.52 6.77
CA HIS A 520 -3.33 -32.27 7.32
C HIS A 520 -3.37 -31.15 8.38
N LYS A 521 -2.23 -30.81 9.01
CA LYS A 521 -2.14 -29.75 10.02
C LYS A 521 -1.83 -28.38 9.44
N ARG A 522 -1.50 -28.29 8.14
CA ARG A 522 -1.18 -27.01 7.51
C ARG A 522 -2.40 -26.06 7.51
N PRO A 523 -2.20 -24.73 7.71
CA PRO A 523 -3.29 -23.77 7.84
C PRO A 523 -4.34 -23.85 6.73
N THR A 524 -3.92 -24.03 5.49
CA THR A 524 -4.79 -24.11 4.31
C THR A 524 -5.58 -25.41 4.23
N ILE A 525 -5.11 -26.49 4.85
CA ILE A 525 -5.66 -27.85 4.75
C ILE A 525 -6.50 -28.21 5.96
N LYS A 526 -6.13 -27.77 7.16
CA LYS A 526 -6.75 -28.14 8.43
C LYS A 526 -8.28 -27.95 8.50
N CYS A 527 -8.84 -27.09 7.65
CA CYS A 527 -10.29 -26.83 7.60
C CYS A 527 -11.02 -27.76 6.61
N ARG A 528 -10.31 -28.66 5.91
CA ARG A 528 -10.91 -29.60 4.96
C ARG A 528 -11.23 -30.91 5.65
N THR A 529 -12.41 -31.46 5.35
CA THR A 529 -12.85 -32.77 5.88
C THR A 529 -13.45 -33.60 4.73
N PRO A 530 -12.78 -34.64 4.25
CA PRO A 530 -11.41 -35.08 4.62
C PRO A 530 -10.31 -34.18 4.05
N TRP A 531 -9.15 -34.10 4.72
CA TRP A 531 -8.07 -33.19 4.40
C TRP A 531 -7.47 -33.38 2.98
N PHE A 532 -7.51 -34.62 2.49
CA PHE A 532 -6.96 -35.05 1.20
C PHE A 532 -7.91 -34.86 0.01
N VAL A 533 -9.15 -34.40 0.26
CA VAL A 533 -10.11 -34.10 -0.81
C VAL A 533 -10.04 -32.63 -1.18
N LEU A 534 -9.76 -32.36 -2.44
CA LEU A 534 -9.84 -31.02 -2.99
C LEU A 534 -11.31 -30.66 -3.30
N PRO A 535 -11.70 -29.39 -3.15
CA PRO A 535 -13.02 -28.95 -3.63
C PRO A 535 -13.12 -29.16 -5.14
N SER A 536 -14.34 -29.27 -5.68
CA SER A 536 -14.53 -29.33 -7.14
C SER A 536 -14.06 -28.02 -7.79
N GLN A 537 -13.47 -28.13 -8.98
CA GLN A 537 -13.14 -26.99 -9.82
C GLN A 537 -13.73 -27.21 -11.20
N ASP A 538 -14.52 -26.23 -11.64
CA ASP A 538 -15.04 -26.22 -13.00
C ASP A 538 -13.89 -25.94 -13.99
N ILE A 539 -14.05 -26.41 -15.21
CA ILE A 539 -13.12 -26.11 -16.31
C ILE A 539 -13.40 -24.70 -16.80
N SER A 540 -12.42 -23.82 -16.72
CA SER A 540 -12.53 -22.46 -17.18
C SER A 540 -12.44 -22.36 -18.71
N ASP A 541 -13.04 -21.33 -19.29
CA ASP A 541 -12.95 -21.07 -20.73
C ASP A 541 -11.52 -20.63 -21.10
N PHE A 542 -10.93 -19.72 -20.28
CA PHE A 542 -9.56 -19.26 -20.49
C PHE A 542 -8.74 -19.31 -19.21
N VAL A 543 -7.44 -19.34 -19.38
CA VAL A 543 -6.45 -19.23 -18.30
C VAL A 543 -5.38 -18.21 -18.63
N GLN A 544 -4.87 -17.52 -17.60
CA GLN A 544 -3.74 -16.61 -17.69
C GLN A 544 -2.81 -16.80 -16.50
N GLY A 545 -1.49 -16.73 -16.71
CA GLY A 545 -0.54 -16.68 -15.61
C GLY A 545 -0.69 -15.43 -14.76
N GLN A 546 -0.68 -15.56 -13.43
CA GLN A 546 -0.70 -14.37 -12.53
C GLN A 546 0.61 -13.58 -12.59
N ILE A 547 1.70 -14.22 -12.99
CA ILE A 547 3.01 -13.59 -13.15
C ILE A 547 3.33 -13.55 -14.63
N ILE A 548 3.55 -12.35 -15.16
CA ILE A 548 3.86 -12.07 -16.57
C ILE A 548 5.22 -11.38 -16.63
N ASN A 549 6.10 -11.89 -17.46
CA ASN A 549 7.38 -11.23 -17.78
C ASN A 549 7.26 -10.41 -19.07
N GLU A 550 7.45 -11.06 -20.21
CA GLU A 550 7.47 -10.45 -21.54
C GLU A 550 6.44 -11.07 -22.48
N ARG A 551 5.73 -12.12 -22.02
CA ARG A 551 4.73 -12.83 -22.82
C ARG A 551 3.33 -12.57 -22.25
N PHE A 552 2.48 -11.98 -23.04
CA PHE A 552 1.09 -11.69 -22.70
C PHE A 552 0.19 -12.71 -23.37
N ILE A 553 -0.32 -13.67 -22.62
CA ILE A 553 -1.08 -14.81 -23.15
C ILE A 553 -2.32 -15.04 -22.29
N PHE A 554 -3.47 -15.04 -22.94
CA PHE A 554 -4.68 -15.68 -22.45
C PHE A 554 -4.87 -16.96 -23.28
N CYS A 555 -4.96 -18.09 -22.63
CA CYS A 555 -5.00 -19.37 -23.30
C CYS A 555 -6.39 -20.01 -23.20
N LEU A 556 -6.96 -20.43 -24.31
CA LEU A 556 -8.21 -21.19 -24.36
C LEU A 556 -7.99 -22.53 -23.62
N ASN A 557 -8.80 -22.76 -22.60
CA ASN A 557 -8.80 -23.98 -21.79
C ASN A 557 -10.18 -24.63 -21.90
N GLN A 558 -10.25 -25.85 -22.41
CA GLN A 558 -11.50 -26.59 -22.56
C GLN A 558 -11.52 -27.90 -21.79
N LYS A 559 -10.42 -28.23 -21.05
CA LYS A 559 -10.25 -29.61 -20.57
C LYS A 559 -9.49 -29.73 -19.24
N TYR A 560 -8.66 -28.76 -18.87
CA TYR A 560 -7.66 -28.95 -17.84
C TYR A 560 -7.96 -28.19 -16.56
N LEU A 561 -7.67 -28.83 -15.42
CA LEU A 561 -7.66 -28.18 -14.12
C LEU A 561 -6.44 -27.25 -13.98
N ALA A 562 -6.46 -26.32 -13.04
CA ALA A 562 -5.39 -25.33 -12.91
C ALA A 562 -5.05 -25.00 -11.46
N ASP A 563 -3.77 -24.69 -11.22
CA ASP A 563 -3.21 -24.26 -9.93
C ASP A 563 -3.53 -22.78 -9.63
N CYS A 564 -3.46 -22.39 -8.37
CA CYS A 564 -3.75 -21.04 -7.88
C CYS A 564 -2.80 -19.94 -8.39
N VAL A 565 -1.72 -20.29 -9.06
CA VAL A 565 -0.83 -19.34 -9.74
C VAL A 565 -1.40 -18.86 -11.08
N LEU A 566 -2.57 -19.36 -11.45
CA LEU A 566 -3.29 -19.01 -12.67
C LEU A 566 -4.61 -18.31 -12.33
N ASN A 567 -4.97 -17.33 -13.15
CA ASN A 567 -6.30 -16.75 -13.22
C ASN A 567 -7.16 -17.60 -14.16
N LEU A 568 -8.34 -17.97 -13.70
CA LEU A 568 -9.35 -18.73 -14.42
C LEU A 568 -10.47 -17.78 -14.85
N VAL A 569 -10.79 -17.78 -16.13
CA VAL A 569 -11.83 -16.93 -16.70
C VAL A 569 -13.00 -17.82 -17.12
N PHE A 570 -14.19 -17.59 -16.56
CA PHE A 570 -15.43 -18.28 -16.86
C PHE A 570 -16.39 -17.29 -17.52
N LEU A 571 -16.74 -17.53 -18.75
CA LEU A 571 -17.65 -16.65 -19.49
C LEU A 571 -19.07 -16.71 -18.92
N ASN A 572 -19.75 -15.59 -18.97
CA ASN A 572 -21.18 -15.55 -18.73
C ASN A 572 -21.91 -16.20 -19.91
N ALA A 573 -23.04 -16.88 -19.68
CA ALA A 573 -23.80 -17.64 -20.68
C ALA A 573 -24.09 -16.87 -21.99
N ALA A 574 -24.29 -15.54 -21.90
CA ALA A 574 -24.52 -14.69 -23.07
C ALA A 574 -23.30 -14.58 -24.01
N TYR A 575 -22.11 -14.92 -23.55
CA TYR A 575 -20.86 -14.75 -24.28
C TYR A 575 -20.17 -16.08 -24.66
N GLU A 576 -20.69 -17.23 -24.22
CA GLU A 576 -20.09 -18.55 -24.49
C GLU A 576 -19.96 -18.86 -25.99
N SER A 577 -20.88 -18.34 -26.83
CA SER A 577 -20.81 -18.52 -28.28
C SER A 577 -19.77 -17.65 -28.99
N LEU A 578 -19.10 -16.73 -28.27
CA LEU A 578 -18.12 -15.76 -28.79
C LEU A 578 -16.68 -16.09 -28.40
N ASN A 579 -16.38 -17.37 -28.15
CA ASN A 579 -15.08 -17.79 -27.66
C ASN A 579 -13.90 -17.34 -28.54
N LEU A 580 -14.05 -17.34 -29.86
CA LEU A 580 -12.98 -16.97 -30.79
C LEU A 580 -12.81 -15.43 -30.85
N GLU A 581 -13.89 -14.69 -30.81
CA GLU A 581 -13.89 -13.23 -30.75
C GLU A 581 -13.25 -12.76 -29.43
N ILE A 582 -13.61 -13.40 -28.32
CA ILE A 582 -13.02 -13.11 -27.00
C ILE A 582 -11.53 -13.49 -26.95
N LEU A 583 -11.17 -14.66 -27.49
CA LEU A 583 -9.77 -15.06 -27.59
C LEU A 583 -8.92 -14.08 -28.41
N SER A 584 -9.52 -13.51 -29.46
CA SER A 584 -8.91 -12.45 -30.29
C SER A 584 -8.73 -11.16 -29.49
N ALA A 585 -9.79 -10.73 -28.82
CA ALA A 585 -9.77 -9.55 -27.96
C ALA A 585 -8.74 -9.68 -26.83
N LEU A 586 -8.60 -10.86 -26.23
CA LEU A 586 -7.67 -11.14 -25.13
C LEU A 586 -6.19 -11.23 -25.56
N ASN A 587 -5.93 -11.58 -26.83
CA ASN A 587 -4.56 -11.81 -27.32
C ASN A 587 -4.07 -10.78 -28.33
N CYS A 588 -4.79 -9.68 -28.57
CA CYS A 588 -4.30 -8.56 -29.37
C CYS A 588 -3.29 -7.70 -28.57
N THR A 589 -2.50 -6.91 -29.28
CA THR A 589 -1.50 -6.03 -28.67
C THR A 589 -2.12 -4.95 -27.77
N LEU A 590 -3.33 -4.50 -28.05
CA LEU A 590 -4.06 -3.56 -27.19
C LEU A 590 -4.28 -4.13 -25.77
N THR A 591 -4.71 -5.39 -25.69
CA THR A 591 -4.92 -6.05 -24.38
C THR A 591 -3.61 -6.29 -23.64
N ALA A 592 -2.52 -6.59 -24.36
CA ALA A 592 -1.17 -6.63 -23.77
C ALA A 592 -0.76 -5.26 -23.21
N PHE A 593 -1.04 -4.18 -23.93
CA PHE A 593 -0.80 -2.79 -23.49
C PHE A 593 -1.57 -2.44 -22.20
N PHE A 594 -2.86 -2.75 -22.14
CA PHE A 594 -3.64 -2.54 -20.94
C PHE A 594 -3.23 -3.48 -19.79
N THR A 595 -2.80 -4.69 -20.10
CA THR A 595 -2.28 -5.64 -19.10
C THR A 595 -1.00 -5.09 -18.45
N GLU A 596 -0.08 -4.53 -19.24
CA GLU A 596 1.15 -3.90 -18.73
C GLU A 596 0.84 -2.69 -17.83
N LEU A 597 -0.13 -1.85 -18.21
CA LEU A 597 -0.55 -0.70 -17.40
C LEU A 597 -1.26 -1.11 -16.11
N ASN A 598 -2.14 -2.11 -16.16
CA ASN A 598 -2.98 -2.49 -15.03
C ASN A 598 -2.28 -3.40 -14.00
N GLY A 599 -1.25 -4.13 -14.42
CA GLY A 599 -0.53 -5.06 -13.57
C GLY A 599 0.37 -4.38 -12.54
N ARG A 600 0.61 -5.08 -11.44
CA ARG A 600 1.48 -4.59 -10.35
C ARG A 600 2.93 -4.93 -10.62
N THR A 601 3.80 -3.94 -10.48
CA THR A 601 5.25 -4.08 -10.72
C THR A 601 6.04 -4.29 -9.41
N ALA A 602 5.40 -4.79 -8.36
CA ALA A 602 5.99 -4.89 -7.02
C ALA A 602 6.89 -6.13 -6.81
N LEU A 603 7.14 -6.93 -7.84
CA LEU A 603 8.02 -8.10 -7.74
C LEU A 603 9.46 -7.73 -8.15
N GLY A 604 10.43 -8.18 -7.34
CA GLY A 604 11.83 -7.79 -7.43
C GLY A 604 12.48 -7.93 -8.81
N GLU A 605 12.15 -8.96 -9.56
CA GLU A 605 12.78 -9.29 -10.86
C GLU A 605 12.12 -8.59 -12.07
N GLY A 606 11.28 -7.59 -11.85
CA GLY A 606 10.56 -6.90 -12.93
C GLY A 606 9.41 -7.72 -13.50
N ALA A 607 8.93 -8.72 -12.80
CA ALA A 607 7.74 -9.44 -13.17
C ALA A 607 6.48 -8.61 -12.87
N LEU A 608 5.52 -8.66 -13.79
CA LEU A 608 4.22 -8.05 -13.65
C LEU A 608 3.27 -9.04 -12.95
N LYS A 609 2.61 -8.63 -11.88
CA LYS A 609 1.62 -9.45 -11.18
C LYS A 609 0.20 -9.00 -11.51
N ASN A 610 -0.58 -9.89 -12.13
CA ASN A 610 -1.99 -9.71 -12.41
C ASN A 610 -2.81 -10.64 -11.52
N GLN A 611 -3.49 -10.08 -10.53
CA GLN A 611 -4.41 -10.85 -9.69
C GLN A 611 -5.82 -10.83 -10.27
N VAL A 612 -6.70 -11.64 -9.72
CA VAL A 612 -8.11 -11.78 -10.15
C VAL A 612 -8.79 -10.41 -10.37
N PHE A 613 -8.57 -9.48 -9.47
CA PHE A 613 -9.25 -8.20 -9.53
C PHE A 613 -8.68 -7.26 -10.63
N GLU A 614 -7.36 -7.32 -10.91
CA GLU A 614 -6.76 -6.60 -12.04
C GLU A 614 -7.27 -7.15 -13.36
N VAL A 615 -7.34 -8.49 -13.47
CA VAL A 615 -7.86 -9.15 -14.67
C VAL A 615 -9.35 -8.85 -14.88
N ALA A 616 -10.15 -8.80 -13.82
CA ALA A 616 -11.56 -8.42 -13.92
C ALA A 616 -11.75 -6.96 -14.39
N LYS A 617 -10.86 -6.06 -14.02
CA LYS A 617 -10.91 -4.64 -14.43
C LYS A 617 -10.21 -4.37 -15.78
N LEU A 618 -9.63 -5.39 -16.42
CA LEU A 618 -8.88 -5.24 -17.67
C LEU A 618 -9.81 -4.77 -18.79
N PRO A 619 -9.54 -3.62 -19.43
CA PRO A 619 -10.28 -3.20 -20.61
C PRO A 619 -9.93 -4.10 -21.80
N ILE A 620 -10.93 -4.57 -22.48
CA ILE A 620 -10.81 -5.31 -23.74
C ILE A 620 -11.77 -4.73 -24.75
N ILE A 621 -11.52 -4.91 -26.05
CA ILE A 621 -12.50 -4.57 -27.06
C ILE A 621 -13.78 -5.38 -26.85
N ASN A 622 -14.94 -4.76 -26.99
CA ASN A 622 -16.21 -5.46 -26.86
C ASN A 622 -16.33 -6.56 -27.92
N PRO A 623 -16.38 -7.84 -27.54
CA PRO A 623 -16.42 -8.96 -28.51
C PRO A 623 -17.61 -8.93 -29.44
N LEU A 624 -18.72 -8.29 -29.07
CA LEU A 624 -19.88 -8.12 -29.89
C LEU A 624 -19.58 -7.32 -31.18
N LEU A 625 -18.59 -6.41 -31.12
CA LEU A 625 -18.13 -5.65 -32.30
C LEU A 625 -17.33 -6.50 -33.30
N LEU A 626 -16.88 -7.66 -32.86
CA LEU A 626 -16.10 -8.62 -33.67
C LEU A 626 -16.97 -9.77 -34.23
N LYS A 627 -18.22 -9.88 -33.78
CA LYS A 627 -19.14 -10.97 -34.14
C LYS A 627 -19.35 -11.06 -35.65
N GLY A 628 -19.21 -12.27 -36.17
CA GLY A 628 -19.41 -12.56 -37.59
C GLY A 628 -18.26 -12.21 -38.52
N ASN A 629 -17.11 -11.81 -37.97
CA ASN A 629 -15.91 -11.56 -38.75
C ASN A 629 -15.12 -12.87 -39.00
N ASN A 630 -15.37 -13.47 -40.18
CA ASN A 630 -14.74 -14.74 -40.59
C ASN A 630 -13.20 -14.65 -40.66
N THR A 631 -12.64 -13.47 -40.84
CA THR A 631 -11.19 -13.28 -40.89
C THR A 631 -10.56 -13.56 -39.49
N ILE A 632 -11.21 -13.17 -38.40
CA ILE A 632 -10.77 -13.41 -37.03
C ILE A 632 -10.61 -14.91 -36.78
N HIS A 633 -11.58 -15.74 -37.20
CA HIS A 633 -11.51 -17.19 -36.98
C HIS A 633 -10.27 -17.81 -37.63
N LYS A 634 -9.94 -17.41 -38.87
CA LYS A 634 -8.73 -17.88 -39.57
C LYS A 634 -7.45 -17.40 -38.90
N LEU A 635 -7.42 -16.15 -38.40
CA LEU A 635 -6.26 -15.57 -37.72
C LEU A 635 -6.00 -16.27 -36.39
N ILE A 636 -7.03 -16.56 -35.60
CA ILE A 636 -6.91 -17.29 -34.34
C ILE A 636 -6.46 -18.73 -34.59
N GLU A 637 -6.94 -19.39 -35.63
CA GLU A 637 -6.46 -20.70 -36.02
C GLU A 637 -4.95 -20.67 -36.34
N THR A 638 -4.50 -19.67 -37.11
CA THR A 638 -3.07 -19.49 -37.44
C THR A 638 -2.23 -19.26 -36.19
N LEU A 639 -2.64 -18.37 -35.31
CA LEU A 639 -1.95 -18.07 -34.04
C LEU A 639 -1.93 -19.28 -33.08
N SER A 640 -2.96 -20.15 -33.11
CA SER A 640 -3.04 -21.36 -32.29
C SER A 640 -2.02 -22.42 -32.66
N ASN A 641 -1.48 -22.36 -33.87
CA ASN A 641 -0.53 -23.35 -34.38
C ASN A 641 0.91 -23.11 -33.92
N ARG A 642 1.23 -21.91 -33.41
CA ARG A 642 2.57 -21.57 -32.94
C ARG A 642 2.60 -21.18 -31.44
N GLU A 643 3.79 -21.09 -30.91
CA GLU A 643 4.05 -20.48 -29.60
C GLU A 643 3.99 -18.96 -29.71
N ILE A 644 3.55 -18.32 -28.63
CA ILE A 644 3.62 -16.87 -28.45
C ILE A 644 4.97 -16.52 -27.83
N PHE A 645 5.70 -15.65 -28.50
CA PHE A 645 7.02 -15.21 -28.08
C PHE A 645 6.96 -14.03 -27.07
N SER A 646 8.14 -13.56 -26.65
CA SER A 646 8.23 -12.29 -25.93
C SER A 646 7.67 -11.15 -26.81
N ILE A 647 7.10 -10.13 -26.18
CA ILE A 647 6.52 -9.01 -26.93
C ILE A 647 7.54 -8.31 -27.84
N PHE A 648 8.81 -8.28 -27.43
CA PHE A 648 9.88 -7.75 -28.27
C PHE A 648 10.06 -8.56 -29.54
N LYS A 649 9.98 -9.89 -29.47
CA LYS A 649 10.06 -10.76 -30.65
C LYS A 649 8.77 -10.71 -31.48
N GLU A 650 7.59 -10.64 -30.85
CA GLU A 650 6.29 -10.50 -31.54
C GLU A 650 6.22 -9.20 -32.36
N LEU A 651 6.83 -8.13 -31.88
CA LEU A 651 6.87 -6.82 -32.52
C LEU A 651 8.19 -6.56 -33.28
N GLN A 652 9.08 -7.53 -33.36
CA GLN A 652 10.41 -7.49 -33.98
C GLN A 652 11.25 -6.27 -33.54
N ALA A 653 11.21 -5.95 -32.25
CA ALA A 653 11.91 -4.86 -31.63
C ALA A 653 13.12 -5.36 -30.80
N ASN A 654 14.19 -4.57 -30.77
CA ASN A 654 15.35 -4.88 -29.92
C ASN A 654 15.11 -4.31 -28.50
N PRO A 655 15.10 -5.15 -27.44
CA PRO A 655 14.86 -4.69 -26.07
C PRO A 655 15.92 -3.72 -25.52
N SER A 656 17.10 -3.63 -26.16
CA SER A 656 18.17 -2.73 -25.76
C SER A 656 18.04 -1.32 -26.37
N GLN A 657 17.07 -1.10 -27.25
CA GLN A 657 16.83 0.23 -27.82
C GLN A 657 16.29 1.20 -26.78
N GLU A 658 16.65 2.46 -26.92
CA GLU A 658 16.15 3.54 -26.09
C GLU A 658 14.78 4.04 -26.59
N PHE A 659 14.64 4.11 -27.93
CA PHE A 659 13.39 4.52 -28.59
C PHE A 659 12.94 3.45 -29.60
N PHE A 660 11.67 3.13 -29.61
CA PHE A 660 11.06 2.13 -30.49
C PHE A 660 10.41 2.79 -31.71
N THR A 661 11.19 3.10 -32.74
CA THR A 661 10.72 3.78 -33.96
C THR A 661 10.44 2.82 -35.12
N ASN A 662 11.24 1.78 -35.28
CA ASN A 662 11.12 0.80 -36.35
C ASN A 662 10.52 -0.51 -35.84
N ILE A 663 9.18 -0.55 -35.76
CA ILE A 663 8.42 -1.69 -35.27
C ILE A 663 7.74 -2.37 -36.45
N ASN A 664 7.98 -3.67 -36.59
CA ASN A 664 7.39 -4.48 -37.65
C ASN A 664 6.84 -5.79 -37.08
N PRO A 665 5.57 -5.81 -36.60
CA PRO A 665 5.01 -6.99 -35.95
C PRO A 665 5.02 -8.22 -36.87
N LEU A 666 5.11 -9.41 -36.27
CA LEU A 666 4.94 -10.67 -37.00
C LEU A 666 3.63 -10.62 -37.82
N PRO A 667 3.62 -11.19 -39.05
CA PRO A 667 2.50 -11.01 -39.98
C PRO A 667 1.14 -11.40 -39.43
N ASP A 668 1.06 -12.50 -38.69
CA ASP A 668 -0.17 -13.00 -38.07
C ASP A 668 -0.61 -12.10 -36.88
N ARG A 669 0.33 -11.61 -36.08
CA ARG A 669 0.09 -10.64 -35.02
C ARG A 669 -0.46 -9.33 -35.61
N LYS A 670 0.24 -8.82 -36.64
CA LYS A 670 -0.17 -7.60 -37.31
C LYS A 670 -1.58 -7.72 -37.90
N ALA A 671 -1.88 -8.84 -38.56
CA ALA A 671 -3.19 -9.04 -39.17
C ALA A 671 -4.33 -9.07 -38.12
N LEU A 672 -4.09 -9.66 -36.93
CA LEU A 672 -5.04 -9.63 -35.83
C LEU A 672 -5.23 -8.19 -35.30
N ASP A 673 -4.13 -7.51 -35.08
CA ASP A 673 -4.13 -6.14 -34.54
C ASP A 673 -4.80 -5.17 -35.51
N ASP A 674 -4.57 -5.28 -36.83
CA ASP A 674 -5.18 -4.45 -37.87
C ASP A 674 -6.72 -4.56 -37.82
N VAL A 675 -7.28 -5.75 -37.61
CA VAL A 675 -8.73 -5.93 -37.45
C VAL A 675 -9.23 -5.21 -36.19
N ILE A 676 -8.55 -5.40 -35.06
CA ILE A 676 -8.94 -4.80 -33.77
C ILE A 676 -8.86 -3.27 -33.82
N PHE A 677 -7.75 -2.73 -34.31
CA PHE A 677 -7.50 -1.29 -34.39
C PHE A 677 -8.42 -0.58 -35.39
N SER A 678 -8.76 -1.26 -36.49
CA SER A 678 -9.78 -0.76 -37.45
C SER A 678 -11.14 -0.57 -36.78
N VAL A 679 -11.60 -1.52 -35.97
CA VAL A 679 -12.86 -1.39 -35.20
C VAL A 679 -12.78 -0.21 -34.24
N LEU A 680 -11.62 0.03 -33.62
CA LEU A 680 -11.41 1.16 -32.70
C LEU A 680 -11.32 2.50 -33.44
N GLY A 681 -11.02 2.52 -34.73
CA GLY A 681 -10.83 3.73 -35.53
C GLY A 681 -9.50 4.42 -35.30
N LEU A 682 -8.45 3.65 -35.01
CA LEU A 682 -7.10 4.19 -34.85
C LEU A 682 -6.41 4.37 -36.20
N SER A 683 -5.71 5.49 -36.35
CA SER A 683 -4.84 5.77 -37.51
C SER A 683 -3.53 4.95 -37.44
N ASP A 684 -2.82 4.86 -38.57
CA ASP A 684 -1.53 4.15 -38.65
C ASP A 684 -0.50 4.71 -37.67
N SER A 685 -0.48 6.02 -37.43
CA SER A 685 0.39 6.66 -36.46
C SER A 685 0.04 6.29 -35.02
N GLU A 686 -1.24 6.19 -34.71
CA GLU A 686 -1.72 5.78 -33.39
C GLU A 686 -1.49 4.29 -33.13
N ILE A 687 -1.63 3.44 -34.14
CA ILE A 687 -1.29 2.01 -34.05
C ILE A 687 0.21 1.83 -33.73
N LYS A 688 1.07 2.57 -34.43
CA LYS A 688 2.52 2.57 -34.14
C LYS A 688 2.81 3.06 -32.72
N ALA A 689 2.08 4.07 -32.25
CA ALA A 689 2.21 4.57 -30.88
C ALA A 689 1.76 3.55 -29.82
N VAL A 690 0.75 2.70 -30.11
CA VAL A 690 0.38 1.56 -29.22
C VAL A 690 1.53 0.56 -29.11
N TYR A 691 2.12 0.17 -30.23
CA TYR A 691 3.26 -0.75 -30.23
C TYR A 691 4.46 -0.16 -29.47
N ALA A 692 4.81 1.09 -29.78
CA ALA A 692 5.92 1.78 -29.11
C ALA A 692 5.68 1.92 -27.60
N GLY A 693 4.46 2.32 -27.21
CA GLY A 693 4.09 2.49 -25.81
C GLY A 693 4.15 1.19 -25.01
N LEU A 694 3.70 0.05 -25.58
CA LEU A 694 3.83 -1.24 -24.93
C LEU A 694 5.29 -1.65 -24.74
N LEU A 695 6.13 -1.47 -25.77
CA LEU A 695 7.55 -1.78 -25.70
C LEU A 695 8.28 -0.89 -24.69
N GLU A 696 7.98 0.42 -24.67
CA GLU A 696 8.52 1.36 -23.69
C GLU A 696 8.18 0.95 -22.27
N LEU A 697 6.91 0.70 -21.98
CA LEU A 697 6.43 0.30 -20.65
C LEU A 697 7.13 -0.99 -20.18
N THR A 698 7.17 -2.01 -21.04
CA THR A 698 7.79 -3.30 -20.73
C THR A 698 9.31 -3.14 -20.53
N SER A 699 9.98 -2.39 -21.42
CA SER A 699 11.42 -2.12 -21.32
C SER A 699 11.76 -1.37 -20.04
N ASN A 700 11.02 -0.30 -19.72
CA ASN A 700 11.23 0.51 -18.51
C ASN A 700 11.04 -0.34 -17.24
N ARG A 701 10.02 -1.19 -17.18
CA ARG A 701 9.81 -2.12 -16.08
C ARG A 701 11.00 -3.06 -15.87
N LEU A 702 11.51 -3.65 -16.95
CA LEU A 702 12.62 -4.60 -16.89
C LEU A 702 13.95 -3.89 -16.56
N LYS A 703 14.21 -2.71 -17.16
CA LYS A 703 15.40 -1.89 -16.87
C LYS A 703 15.41 -1.44 -15.41
N LYS A 704 14.27 -0.90 -14.91
CA LYS A 704 14.12 -0.47 -13.52
C LYS A 704 14.39 -1.61 -12.53
N ALA A 705 13.93 -2.81 -12.83
CA ALA A 705 14.19 -3.99 -12.00
C ALA A 705 15.69 -4.36 -11.96
N ARG A 706 16.37 -4.28 -13.08
CA ARG A 706 17.80 -4.61 -13.22
C ARG A 706 18.74 -3.47 -12.78
N SER A 707 18.22 -2.29 -12.50
CA SER A 707 19.04 -1.10 -12.18
C SER A 707 19.83 -1.21 -10.88
N LEU A 708 19.61 -2.22 -10.07
CA LEU A 708 20.25 -2.46 -8.76
C LEU A 708 21.13 -3.71 -8.74
N THR A 709 21.08 -4.52 -9.80
CA THR A 709 22.02 -5.63 -10.01
C THR A 709 23.24 -5.13 -10.75
#